data_d5caba22d92b2bb1117460145c6c23d7
#
_entry.id   d5caba22d92b2bb1117460145c6c23d7
#
_cell.length_a   1.000
_cell.length_b   1.000
_cell.length_c   1.000
_cell.angle_alpha   90.00
_cell.angle_beta   90.00
_cell.angle_gamma   90.00
#
_symmetry.space_group_name_H-M   'P 1'
#
loop_
_entity.id
_entity.type
_entity.pdbx_description
1 polymer ?
#
loop_
_entity_poly.entity_id
_entity_poly.type
_entity_poly.pdbx_seq_one_letter_code
_entity_poly.pdbx_strand_id
1 'polypeptide(L)'
;MKMAATKGRLLPCLLLIAISTHAQKQNYTFEQIFKNGETNVVKQLPTVKGWADDAHYLLTQKEADGHLSTTMVDVKTGKAVPYPDMDMSQLQPSTSISGGINITFSPNKKYAAYTKKDNNLYLYDVAAGKETKLTTDGSTTILNGYSSWVYYEEILGRATKYKAFWWSDDSKHLCFMHFDESQVPVFPIYVADGQHGYLENTRYPKAGDKNPDVKIGIASVDANNIVWADFNAQDDQYFGAPAWSPDGQLWIQWMNRKQNNLKFYSINLTDGSKKEVYDEKQSTWIDLDESERITFLPAGKGCIVKSDRDGWENLYYYDNNGQLKNAITNGNFWGTSIIKIDAKANVVYFKARKENSARFDFYKAGLDGKGLTRLSFGEYSHDLISVSPNGSYFITGYSNLSTPPALALVDAKGKVVREVASSKGSSFNDYNLPKSELKYVTSTDGTFELPVLITYPINFDPAKRYPVLISIYGGPNAGTVYDRWRPTGSPAQWFAQEGMIQVAFDNRSSGHFGKKGLNYIFRQLGKYEIEDFMACGRWLKRQPWVDSNKLCITGGSFGGYMTCMALTYGADVFPYGIANSSVTDWQYYDTHYTERFMNTPQDNPEGYKNTSVLTYANKYKGLLRIVHGTSDDNVHMQNSLVFINKLEDMKKHFEFMLYPGERHGFIGAKGVHSRYEAYKFYYQYLLEKPMPAAFWAPDSAQKGF
;
A
#
# COMPACT_ATOMS: atom_id res chain seq x y z
N MET A 1 103.25 19.69 3.88
CA MET A 1 102.12 19.42 3.00
C MET A 1 100.94 19.01 3.91
N LYS A 2 99.99 19.94 4.12
CA LYS A 2 98.82 19.69 5.00
C LYS A 2 97.67 19.28 4.17
N MET A 3 97.12 18.08 4.44
CA MET A 3 95.81 17.61 3.86
C MET A 3 94.66 18.17 4.69
N ALA A 4 93.74 18.84 4.04
CA ALA A 4 92.46 19.35 4.63
C ALA A 4 91.40 18.24 4.56
N ALA A 5 90.80 17.93 5.70
CA ALA A 5 89.68 17.01 5.81
C ALA A 5 88.37 17.77 5.69
N THR A 6 87.59 17.43 4.69
CA THR A 6 86.23 17.97 4.48
C THR A 6 85.25 17.10 5.24
N LYS A 7 84.51 17.68 6.21
CA LYS A 7 83.44 17.04 6.93
C LYS A 7 82.13 17.14 6.12
N GLY A 8 81.67 16.02 5.56
CA GLY A 8 80.37 15.89 4.98
C GLY A 8 79.28 15.78 6.09
N ARG A 9 78.28 16.69 6.11
CA ARG A 9 77.07 16.58 6.95
C ARG A 9 76.06 15.74 6.23
N LEU A 10 75.71 14.55 6.79
CA LEU A 10 74.52 13.79 6.43
C LEU A 10 73.27 14.42 7.08
N LEU A 11 72.36 14.89 6.27
CA LEU A 11 71.02 15.25 6.71
C LEU A 11 70.14 13.96 6.75
N PRO A 12 69.45 13.60 7.84
CA PRO A 12 68.50 12.50 7.81
C PRO A 12 67.20 12.99 7.16
N CYS A 13 66.87 12.44 5.99
CA CYS A 13 65.51 12.55 5.44
C CYS A 13 64.54 11.75 6.33
N LEU A 14 63.72 12.45 7.15
CA LEU A 14 62.56 11.87 7.80
C LEU A 14 61.46 11.65 6.72
N LEU A 15 61.27 10.40 6.31
CA LEU A 15 60.07 9.98 5.57
C LEU A 15 58.89 10.04 6.53
N LEU A 16 58.06 11.07 6.46
CA LEU A 16 56.72 11.10 7.06
C LEU A 16 55.84 10.15 6.27
N ILE A 17 55.71 8.90 6.74
CA ILE A 17 54.64 7.98 6.29
C ILE A 17 53.33 8.53 6.88
N ALA A 18 52.55 9.23 6.07
CA ALA A 18 51.20 9.57 6.39
C ALA A 18 50.36 8.25 6.40
N ILE A 19 50.24 7.63 7.56
CA ILE A 19 49.27 6.55 7.78
C ILE A 19 47.90 7.24 7.74
N SER A 20 47.24 7.19 6.59
CA SER A 20 45.79 7.50 6.53
C SER A 20 45.07 6.41 7.31
N THR A 21 44.82 6.68 8.59
CA THR A 21 43.91 5.88 9.39
C THR A 21 42.51 6.13 8.81
N HIS A 22 42.06 5.27 7.91
CA HIS A 22 40.63 5.18 7.61
C HIS A 22 39.97 4.74 8.90
N ALA A 23 39.19 5.62 9.51
CA ALA A 23 38.39 5.26 10.68
C ALA A 23 37.56 4.02 10.28
N GLN A 24 37.66 2.95 11.08
CA GLN A 24 36.90 1.73 10.84
C GLN A 24 35.40 2.07 10.94
N LYS A 25 34.62 1.74 9.91
CA LYS A 25 33.17 1.93 9.93
C LYS A 25 32.56 1.17 11.09
N GLN A 26 31.57 1.79 11.74
CA GLN A 26 30.87 1.23 12.89
C GLN A 26 29.55 0.55 12.49
N ASN A 27 29.10 -0.37 13.31
CA ASN A 27 27.77 -0.96 13.21
C ASN A 27 26.77 -0.13 14.03
N TYR A 28 25.47 -0.25 13.71
CA TYR A 28 24.42 0.29 14.55
C TYR A 28 24.35 -0.45 15.89
N THR A 29 24.13 0.28 16.97
CA THR A 29 23.86 -0.29 18.28
C THR A 29 22.40 -0.71 18.41
N PHE A 30 22.09 -1.50 19.43
CA PHE A 30 20.71 -1.89 19.77
C PHE A 30 19.82 -0.66 20.04
N GLU A 31 20.34 0.30 20.80
CA GLU A 31 19.65 1.55 21.15
C GLU A 31 19.30 2.37 19.90
N GLN A 32 20.23 2.44 18.95
CA GLN A 32 20.01 3.17 17.69
C GLN A 32 18.93 2.53 16.81
N ILE A 33 18.79 1.21 16.83
CA ILE A 33 17.79 0.50 16.00
C ILE A 33 16.44 0.38 16.69
N PHE A 34 16.43 0.05 17.99
CA PHE A 34 15.18 -0.33 18.66
C PHE A 34 14.67 0.71 19.67
N LYS A 35 15.49 1.73 20.03
CA LYS A 35 15.14 2.78 20.99
C LYS A 35 15.30 4.19 20.44
N ASN A 36 15.27 4.34 19.11
CA ASN A 36 15.36 5.62 18.40
C ASN A 36 16.61 6.46 18.75
N GLY A 37 17.74 5.82 19.04
CA GLY A 37 19.01 6.52 19.24
C GLY A 37 19.43 7.25 17.96
N GLU A 38 19.85 8.52 18.10
CA GLU A 38 20.27 9.36 16.98
C GLU A 38 21.55 8.83 16.32
N THR A 39 21.62 8.88 14.99
CA THR A 39 22.75 8.38 14.22
C THR A 39 23.33 9.39 13.24
N ASN A 40 22.58 10.37 12.80
CA ASN A 40 22.91 11.28 11.71
C ASN A 40 23.37 10.59 10.40
N VAL A 41 22.98 9.31 10.22
CA VAL A 41 23.29 8.55 9.00
C VAL A 41 22.34 8.95 7.88
N VAL A 42 21.04 9.03 8.19
CA VAL A 42 20.01 9.50 7.26
C VAL A 42 19.23 10.63 7.94
N LYS A 43 19.07 11.74 7.25
CA LYS A 43 18.22 12.86 7.67
C LYS A 43 16.93 12.90 6.88
N GLN A 44 15.90 13.45 7.49
CA GLN A 44 14.61 13.66 6.85
C GLN A 44 14.75 14.69 5.71
N LEU A 45 14.15 14.38 4.56
CA LEU A 45 14.02 15.34 3.47
C LEU A 45 12.93 16.36 3.78
N PRO A 46 13.07 17.61 3.30
CA PRO A 46 11.95 18.56 3.34
C PRO A 46 10.77 18.02 2.53
N THR A 47 9.56 18.37 2.98
CA THR A 47 8.34 18.02 2.25
C THR A 47 8.08 19.05 1.15
N VAL A 48 7.85 18.58 -0.08
CA VAL A 48 7.44 19.45 -1.19
C VAL A 48 5.95 19.74 -1.04
N LYS A 49 5.59 21.00 -0.69
CA LYS A 49 4.17 21.42 -0.58
C LYS A 49 3.53 21.77 -1.93
N GLY A 50 4.33 21.97 -2.96
CA GLY A 50 3.88 22.35 -4.28
C GLY A 50 4.56 23.62 -4.80
N TRP A 51 3.84 24.45 -5.53
CA TRP A 51 4.34 25.63 -6.21
C TRP A 51 3.55 26.87 -5.81
N ALA A 52 4.26 27.95 -5.51
CA ALA A 52 3.64 29.27 -5.30
C ALA A 52 3.27 29.92 -6.63
N ASP A 53 4.12 29.75 -7.63
CA ASP A 53 3.95 30.22 -9.01
C ASP A 53 4.86 29.42 -9.95
N ASP A 54 5.00 29.85 -11.23
CA ASP A 54 5.83 29.18 -12.24
C ASP A 54 7.33 29.21 -11.95
N ALA A 55 7.78 30.11 -11.08
CA ALA A 55 9.18 30.35 -10.78
C ALA A 55 9.58 29.98 -9.34
N HIS A 56 8.61 29.63 -8.49
CA HIS A 56 8.89 29.37 -7.06
C HIS A 56 8.15 28.12 -6.58
N TYR A 57 8.88 27.23 -5.91
CA TYR A 57 8.32 26.06 -5.24
C TYR A 57 8.41 26.19 -3.71
N LEU A 58 7.58 25.45 -3.00
CA LEU A 58 7.43 25.48 -1.56
C LEU A 58 8.00 24.22 -0.91
N LEU A 59 8.90 24.41 0.06
CA LEU A 59 9.44 23.34 0.88
C LEU A 59 9.10 23.58 2.34
N THR A 60 8.63 22.52 3.02
CA THR A 60 8.42 22.54 4.47
C THR A 60 9.42 21.59 5.13
N GLN A 61 10.08 22.06 6.17
CA GLN A 61 10.95 21.24 6.99
C GLN A 61 10.61 21.35 8.47
N LYS A 62 10.99 20.34 9.24
CA LYS A 62 10.89 20.36 10.69
C LYS A 62 12.18 20.97 11.25
N GLU A 63 12.04 22.03 12.01
CA GLU A 63 13.14 22.70 12.67
C GLU A 63 13.60 21.95 13.94
N ALA A 64 14.75 22.36 14.50
CA ALA A 64 15.32 21.70 15.68
C ALA A 64 14.44 21.77 16.93
N ASP A 65 13.62 22.80 17.05
CA ASP A 65 12.62 22.97 18.13
C ASP A 65 11.30 22.25 17.89
N GLY A 66 11.19 21.56 16.74
CA GLY A 66 10.05 20.72 16.37
C GLY A 66 8.95 21.45 15.60
N HIS A 67 9.00 22.79 15.43
CA HIS A 67 8.02 23.47 14.58
C HIS A 67 8.29 23.23 13.08
N LEU A 68 7.25 23.38 12.25
CA LEU A 68 7.36 23.29 10.80
C LEU A 68 7.58 24.70 10.23
N SER A 69 8.60 24.87 9.41
CA SER A 69 8.85 26.09 8.64
C SER A 69 8.66 25.84 7.16
N THR A 70 7.98 26.76 6.47
CA THR A 70 7.84 26.71 5.00
C THR A 70 8.68 27.80 4.37
N THR A 71 9.42 27.43 3.33
CA THR A 71 10.22 28.35 2.53
C THR A 71 9.75 28.31 1.07
N MET A 72 9.78 29.47 0.44
CA MET A 72 9.59 29.65 -1.01
C MET A 72 10.96 29.74 -1.67
N VAL A 73 11.19 28.89 -2.66
CA VAL A 73 12.52 28.74 -3.30
C VAL A 73 12.43 29.09 -4.78
N ASP A 74 13.28 30.02 -5.22
CA ASP A 74 13.38 30.43 -6.63
C ASP A 74 14.03 29.35 -7.48
N VAL A 75 13.40 28.98 -8.61
CA VAL A 75 13.86 27.90 -9.50
C VAL A 75 15.21 28.17 -10.17
N LYS A 76 15.56 29.43 -10.46
CA LYS A 76 16.80 29.79 -11.16
C LYS A 76 17.97 29.89 -10.20
N THR A 77 17.79 30.59 -9.10
CA THR A 77 18.88 30.93 -8.18
C THR A 77 19.02 29.93 -7.02
N GLY A 78 17.93 29.24 -6.65
CA GLY A 78 17.87 28.41 -5.44
C GLY A 78 17.76 29.21 -4.14
N LYS A 79 17.60 30.54 -4.22
CA LYS A 79 17.43 31.38 -3.04
C LYS A 79 16.10 31.06 -2.36
N ALA A 80 16.16 30.72 -1.08
CA ALA A 80 15.00 30.48 -0.24
C ALA A 80 14.65 31.72 0.58
N VAL A 81 13.36 32.00 0.73
CA VAL A 81 12.83 33.03 1.62
C VAL A 81 11.70 32.42 2.45
N PRO A 82 11.49 32.85 3.70
CA PRO A 82 10.37 32.43 4.51
C PRO A 82 9.04 32.64 3.76
N TYR A 83 8.16 31.64 3.84
CA TYR A 83 6.80 31.72 3.28
C TYR A 83 5.81 31.53 4.43
N PRO A 84 4.89 32.48 4.66
CA PRO A 84 3.95 32.34 5.75
C PRO A 84 3.05 31.14 5.55
N ASP A 85 3.03 30.23 6.52
CA ASP A 85 2.04 29.16 6.54
C ASP A 85 0.68 29.77 6.82
N MET A 86 -0.27 29.61 5.91
CA MET A 86 -1.67 29.89 6.22
C MET A 86 -2.13 28.85 7.24
N ASP A 87 -2.52 29.32 8.42
CA ASP A 87 -3.10 28.48 9.46
C ASP A 87 -4.46 27.93 8.96
N MET A 88 -4.40 26.73 8.37
CA MET A 88 -5.58 26.04 7.87
C MET A 88 -6.58 25.66 8.98
N SER A 89 -6.15 25.71 10.26
CA SER A 89 -7.04 25.46 11.40
C SER A 89 -8.10 26.56 11.56
N GLN A 90 -7.78 27.79 11.15
CA GLN A 90 -8.70 28.94 11.17
C GLN A 90 -9.77 28.86 10.07
N LEU A 91 -9.63 27.98 9.08
CA LEU A 91 -10.61 27.78 8.01
C LEU A 91 -11.66 26.70 8.34
N GLN A 92 -11.55 26.01 9.46
CA GLN A 92 -12.55 25.06 9.93
C GLN A 92 -13.58 25.82 10.81
N PRO A 93 -14.88 25.72 10.51
CA PRO A 93 -15.89 26.23 11.42
C PRO A 93 -15.74 25.57 12.80
N SER A 94 -15.74 26.37 13.87
CA SER A 94 -15.67 25.89 15.26
C SER A 94 -16.95 25.23 15.74
N THR A 95 -17.75 24.70 14.84
CA THR A 95 -19.08 24.13 15.12
C THR A 95 -18.93 22.75 15.73
N SER A 96 -19.37 22.59 16.97
CA SER A 96 -19.47 21.29 17.65
C SER A 96 -20.82 20.63 17.29
N ILE A 97 -20.77 19.56 16.51
CA ILE A 97 -21.94 18.73 16.17
C ILE A 97 -21.94 17.51 17.09
N SER A 98 -22.83 17.53 18.08
CA SER A 98 -22.91 16.47 19.10
C SER A 98 -23.37 15.13 18.50
N GLY A 99 -22.61 14.06 18.79
CA GLY A 99 -22.92 12.70 18.34
C GLY A 99 -22.77 12.45 16.84
N GLY A 100 -22.24 13.43 16.09
CA GLY A 100 -21.97 13.26 14.67
C GLY A 100 -20.78 12.33 14.40
N ILE A 101 -20.95 11.42 13.44
CA ILE A 101 -19.92 10.50 12.94
C ILE A 101 -19.58 10.93 11.50
N ASN A 102 -18.30 10.94 11.14
CA ASN A 102 -17.84 11.33 9.80
C ASN A 102 -18.25 12.73 9.35
N ILE A 103 -18.30 13.70 10.25
CA ILE A 103 -18.69 15.08 9.95
C ILE A 103 -17.88 15.61 8.77
N THR A 104 -18.55 15.96 7.69
CA THR A 104 -17.93 16.46 6.46
C THR A 104 -18.63 17.74 6.00
N PHE A 105 -17.91 18.86 6.02
CA PHE A 105 -18.43 20.13 5.55
C PHE A 105 -18.56 20.16 4.03
N SER A 106 -19.60 20.84 3.54
CA SER A 106 -19.74 21.16 2.12
C SER A 106 -18.54 22.00 1.63
N PRO A 107 -18.17 22.01 0.34
CA PRO A 107 -17.09 22.82 -0.19
C PRO A 107 -17.15 24.30 0.20
N ASN A 108 -18.35 24.89 0.19
CA ASN A 108 -18.57 26.29 0.60
C ASN A 108 -18.68 26.53 2.12
N LYS A 109 -18.53 25.46 2.94
CA LYS A 109 -18.60 25.49 4.42
C LYS A 109 -19.91 25.93 5.04
N LYS A 110 -20.98 26.09 4.26
CA LYS A 110 -22.31 26.51 4.78
C LYS A 110 -23.06 25.35 5.42
N TYR A 111 -22.76 24.14 5.02
CA TYR A 111 -23.43 22.93 5.51
C TYR A 111 -22.42 21.90 6.00
N ALA A 112 -22.87 20.99 6.87
CA ALA A 112 -22.15 19.77 7.22
C ALA A 112 -23.07 18.56 7.10
N ALA A 113 -22.58 17.46 6.53
CA ALA A 113 -23.27 16.17 6.51
C ALA A 113 -22.56 15.20 7.46
N TYR A 114 -23.30 14.31 8.10
CA TYR A 114 -22.77 13.31 9.03
C TYR A 114 -23.83 12.23 9.30
N THR A 115 -23.37 11.12 9.87
CA THR A 115 -24.26 10.07 10.39
C THR A 115 -24.29 10.09 11.91
N LYS A 116 -25.21 9.39 12.52
CA LYS A 116 -25.28 9.15 13.97
C LYS A 116 -25.42 7.65 14.26
N LYS A 117 -25.40 7.28 15.55
CA LYS A 117 -25.55 5.88 16.01
C LYS A 117 -26.87 5.21 15.60
N ASP A 118 -27.86 5.96 15.17
CA ASP A 118 -29.13 5.46 14.65
C ASP A 118 -29.07 5.10 13.15
N ASN A 119 -27.88 5.13 12.56
CA ASN A 119 -27.60 4.83 11.15
C ASN A 119 -28.41 5.68 10.16
N ASN A 120 -28.74 6.91 10.54
CA ASN A 120 -29.37 7.89 9.67
C ASN A 120 -28.40 8.98 9.27
N LEU A 121 -28.66 9.57 8.07
CA LEU A 121 -27.93 10.68 7.51
C LEU A 121 -28.55 12.01 7.95
N TYR A 122 -27.72 12.97 8.31
CA TYR A 122 -28.08 14.28 8.81
C TYR A 122 -27.40 15.40 8.05
N LEU A 123 -28.08 16.52 7.94
CA LEU A 123 -27.60 17.78 7.41
C LEU A 123 -27.64 18.85 8.51
N TYR A 124 -26.58 19.63 8.64
CA TYR A 124 -26.49 20.77 9.55
C TYR A 124 -26.25 22.07 8.78
N ASP A 125 -27.15 23.04 8.93
CA ASP A 125 -26.95 24.38 8.44
C ASP A 125 -26.11 25.17 9.47
N VAL A 126 -24.90 25.56 9.08
CA VAL A 126 -23.94 26.21 9.99
C VAL A 126 -24.40 27.60 10.41
N ALA A 127 -25.02 28.37 9.50
CA ALA A 127 -25.47 29.72 9.79
C ALA A 127 -26.75 29.75 10.64
N ALA A 128 -27.67 28.85 10.34
CA ALA A 128 -28.94 28.74 11.09
C ALA A 128 -28.82 27.96 12.41
N GLY A 129 -27.71 27.23 12.61
CA GLY A 129 -27.54 26.34 13.76
C GLY A 129 -28.55 25.19 13.78
N LYS A 130 -29.05 24.79 12.62
CA LYS A 130 -30.19 23.87 12.50
C LYS A 130 -29.77 22.51 11.95
N GLU A 131 -30.13 21.46 12.69
CA GLU A 131 -30.03 20.07 12.23
C GLU A 131 -31.30 19.63 11.49
N THR A 132 -31.10 18.90 10.38
CA THR A 132 -32.19 18.24 9.64
C THR A 132 -31.84 16.77 9.47
N LYS A 133 -32.73 15.87 9.88
CA LYS A 133 -32.58 14.44 9.64
C LYS A 133 -33.06 14.13 8.22
N LEU A 134 -32.12 13.69 7.34
CA LEU A 134 -32.42 13.43 5.93
C LEU A 134 -33.08 12.07 5.71
N THR A 135 -32.68 11.05 6.48
CA THR A 135 -33.26 9.69 6.42
C THR A 135 -33.84 9.30 7.75
N THR A 136 -34.88 8.42 7.78
CA THR A 136 -35.62 8.08 8.99
C THR A 136 -35.75 6.58 9.24
N ASP A 137 -35.25 5.75 8.35
CA ASP A 137 -35.38 4.30 8.35
C ASP A 137 -34.14 3.57 8.89
N GLY A 138 -33.10 4.31 9.34
CA GLY A 138 -31.88 3.75 9.91
C GLY A 138 -32.18 2.81 11.08
N SER A 139 -31.51 1.65 11.07
CA SER A 139 -31.67 0.59 12.06
C SER A 139 -30.36 -0.20 12.22
N THR A 140 -30.40 -1.34 12.89
CA THR A 140 -29.24 -2.25 12.98
C THR A 140 -28.91 -2.96 11.66
N THR A 141 -29.79 -2.87 10.65
CA THR A 141 -29.62 -3.49 9.33
C THR A 141 -29.77 -2.52 8.18
N ILE A 142 -30.31 -1.34 8.43
CA ILE A 142 -30.47 -0.28 7.42
C ILE A 142 -29.48 0.84 7.74
N LEU A 143 -28.55 1.09 6.81
CA LEU A 143 -27.48 2.06 6.98
C LEU A 143 -27.59 3.15 5.93
N ASN A 144 -27.63 4.41 6.35
CA ASN A 144 -27.75 5.58 5.47
C ASN A 144 -26.48 6.45 5.55
N GLY A 145 -25.70 6.53 4.48
CA GLY A 145 -24.45 7.29 4.46
C GLY A 145 -23.34 6.69 5.35
N TYR A 146 -23.60 5.53 5.93
CA TYR A 146 -22.66 4.70 6.66
C TYR A 146 -22.56 3.35 5.95
N SER A 147 -21.36 2.91 5.56
CA SER A 147 -21.21 1.73 4.70
C SER A 147 -21.32 0.41 5.45
N SER A 148 -21.74 -0.62 4.73
CA SER A 148 -21.58 -2.02 5.16
C SER A 148 -20.11 -2.39 5.28
N TRP A 149 -19.81 -3.47 6.01
CA TRP A 149 -18.44 -3.92 6.24
C TRP A 149 -17.70 -4.22 4.92
N VAL A 150 -18.32 -4.94 3.98
CA VAL A 150 -17.68 -5.31 2.70
C VAL A 150 -17.36 -4.08 1.84
N TYR A 151 -18.19 -3.04 1.88
CA TYR A 151 -17.90 -1.78 1.19
C TYR A 151 -16.82 -0.98 1.88
N TYR A 152 -16.81 -0.93 3.21
CA TYR A 152 -15.76 -0.26 3.99
C TYR A 152 -14.40 -0.89 3.77
N GLU A 153 -14.32 -2.22 3.76
CA GLU A 153 -13.06 -2.93 3.60
C GLU A 153 -12.58 -2.92 2.16
N GLU A 154 -13.43 -3.36 1.22
CA GLU A 154 -13.01 -3.81 -0.09
C GLU A 154 -13.25 -2.78 -1.22
N ILE A 155 -14.18 -1.84 -1.07
CA ILE A 155 -14.57 -0.93 -2.15
C ILE A 155 -14.21 0.53 -1.86
N LEU A 156 -14.66 1.05 -0.71
CA LEU A 156 -14.46 2.45 -0.33
C LEU A 156 -13.15 2.67 0.43
N GLY A 157 -12.60 1.60 1.02
CA GLY A 157 -11.36 1.57 1.77
C GLY A 157 -11.49 2.08 3.22
N ARG A 158 -10.69 1.52 4.11
CA ARG A 158 -10.69 1.80 5.57
C ARG A 158 -10.46 3.26 5.94
N ALA A 159 -9.80 4.03 5.06
CA ALA A 159 -9.59 5.47 5.28
C ALA A 159 -10.88 6.29 5.36
N THR A 160 -11.98 5.79 4.79
CA THR A 160 -13.31 6.42 4.84
C THR A 160 -13.95 6.35 6.22
N LYS A 161 -13.50 5.44 7.10
CA LYS A 161 -14.11 5.17 8.42
C LYS A 161 -15.62 4.94 8.32
N TYR A 162 -16.03 4.10 7.36
CA TYR A 162 -17.42 3.80 7.01
C TYR A 162 -18.23 4.96 6.39
N LYS A 163 -17.62 6.10 6.04
CA LYS A 163 -18.34 7.19 5.37
C LYS A 163 -18.75 6.76 3.96
N ALA A 164 -20.05 6.87 3.63
CA ALA A 164 -20.61 6.54 2.33
C ALA A 164 -21.53 7.67 1.81
N PHE A 165 -21.03 8.92 1.86
CA PHE A 165 -21.70 10.09 1.30
C PHE A 165 -20.69 11.12 0.78
N TRP A 166 -21.09 11.88 -0.26
CA TRP A 166 -20.22 12.78 -1.02
C TRP A 166 -20.95 14.06 -1.43
N TRP A 167 -20.34 15.21 -1.15
CA TRP A 167 -20.83 16.50 -1.57
C TRP A 167 -20.59 16.75 -3.07
N SER A 168 -21.55 17.44 -3.73
CA SER A 168 -21.29 18.09 -5.02
C SER A 168 -20.35 19.29 -4.83
N ASP A 169 -19.57 19.63 -5.85
CA ASP A 169 -18.61 20.73 -5.81
C ASP A 169 -19.31 22.09 -5.60
N ASP A 170 -20.53 22.25 -6.10
CA ASP A 170 -21.36 23.45 -5.90
C ASP A 170 -22.04 23.51 -4.52
N SER A 171 -21.87 22.46 -3.70
CA SER A 171 -22.45 22.35 -2.35
C SER A 171 -23.98 22.28 -2.29
N LYS A 172 -24.66 21.98 -3.39
CA LYS A 172 -26.14 21.92 -3.42
C LYS A 172 -26.69 20.52 -3.24
N HIS A 173 -25.92 19.51 -3.53
CA HIS A 173 -26.36 18.11 -3.48
C HIS A 173 -25.42 17.27 -2.63
N LEU A 174 -26.00 16.24 -2.02
CA LEU A 174 -25.30 15.20 -1.26
C LEU A 174 -25.71 13.84 -1.84
N CYS A 175 -24.77 13.16 -2.50
CA CYS A 175 -24.96 11.78 -2.89
C CYS A 175 -24.61 10.87 -1.71
N PHE A 176 -25.39 9.81 -1.48
CA PHE A 176 -25.11 8.82 -0.42
C PHE A 176 -25.55 7.42 -0.83
N MET A 177 -24.95 6.42 -0.19
CA MET A 177 -25.37 5.03 -0.29
C MET A 177 -26.27 4.66 0.88
N HIS A 178 -27.32 3.91 0.57
CA HIS A 178 -28.23 3.26 1.50
C HIS A 178 -28.01 1.75 1.38
N PHE A 179 -27.80 1.07 2.49
CA PHE A 179 -27.56 -0.38 2.55
C PHE A 179 -28.67 -1.05 3.35
N ASP A 180 -29.19 -2.17 2.82
CA ASP A 180 -29.98 -3.13 3.58
C ASP A 180 -29.14 -4.40 3.77
N GLU A 181 -28.71 -4.64 5.01
CA GLU A 181 -27.92 -5.79 5.41
C GLU A 181 -28.76 -6.92 6.04
N SER A 182 -30.09 -6.84 5.96
CA SER A 182 -30.96 -7.80 6.65
C SER A 182 -30.70 -9.26 6.25
N GLN A 183 -30.28 -9.49 5.01
CA GLN A 183 -29.95 -10.80 4.45
C GLN A 183 -28.48 -11.20 4.60
N VAL A 184 -27.60 -10.29 5.05
CA VAL A 184 -26.18 -10.59 5.21
C VAL A 184 -25.95 -11.41 6.48
N PRO A 185 -25.26 -12.57 6.41
CA PRO A 185 -24.97 -13.38 7.59
C PRO A 185 -24.15 -12.63 8.64
N VAL A 186 -24.43 -12.92 9.90
CA VAL A 186 -23.70 -12.36 11.05
C VAL A 186 -22.58 -13.31 11.43
N PHE A 187 -21.36 -12.76 11.54
CA PHE A 187 -20.22 -13.47 12.13
C PHE A 187 -19.96 -12.96 13.54
N PRO A 188 -20.07 -13.82 14.59
CA PRO A 188 -19.81 -13.42 15.96
C PRO A 188 -18.32 -13.52 16.30
N ILE A 189 -17.74 -12.43 16.80
CA ILE A 189 -16.37 -12.39 17.31
C ILE A 189 -16.46 -12.33 18.84
N TYR A 190 -15.87 -13.31 19.53
CA TYR A 190 -15.82 -13.28 20.99
C TYR A 190 -14.72 -12.34 21.46
N VAL A 191 -15.10 -11.35 22.27
CA VAL A 191 -14.19 -10.41 22.92
C VAL A 191 -14.10 -10.74 24.39
N ALA A 192 -12.92 -11.15 24.84
CA ALA A 192 -12.64 -11.48 26.23
C ALA A 192 -12.36 -10.21 27.05
N ASP A 193 -13.40 -9.43 27.34
CA ASP A 193 -13.33 -8.21 28.13
C ASP A 193 -14.29 -8.27 29.32
N GLY A 194 -13.86 -7.74 30.48
CA GLY A 194 -14.61 -7.82 31.71
C GLY A 194 -14.83 -9.26 32.22
N GLN A 195 -15.79 -9.44 33.14
CA GLN A 195 -16.02 -10.73 33.79
C GLN A 195 -16.63 -11.80 32.87
N HIS A 196 -17.48 -11.40 31.93
CA HIS A 196 -18.25 -12.33 31.11
C HIS A 196 -17.89 -12.31 29.63
N GLY A 197 -17.08 -11.32 29.19
CA GLY A 197 -16.86 -11.06 27.76
C GLY A 197 -18.15 -10.67 27.04
N TYR A 198 -18.06 -10.51 25.72
CA TYR A 198 -19.24 -10.27 24.87
C TYR A 198 -18.98 -10.74 23.45
N LEU A 199 -20.07 -10.79 22.64
CA LEU A 199 -19.98 -11.05 21.22
C LEU A 199 -20.07 -9.73 20.44
N GLU A 200 -19.05 -9.42 19.65
CA GLU A 200 -19.14 -8.41 18.61
C GLU A 200 -19.72 -9.09 17.36
N ASN A 201 -20.92 -8.66 16.97
CA ASN A 201 -21.64 -9.22 15.84
C ASN A 201 -21.44 -8.33 14.62
N THR A 202 -20.74 -8.85 13.61
CA THR A 202 -20.50 -8.14 12.34
C THR A 202 -21.23 -8.84 11.22
N ARG A 203 -21.95 -8.08 10.39
CA ARG A 203 -22.52 -8.59 9.16
C ARG A 203 -21.41 -8.68 8.12
N TYR A 204 -20.99 -9.91 7.88
CA TYR A 204 -19.83 -10.22 7.04
C TYR A 204 -20.21 -11.30 6.02
N PRO A 205 -20.40 -10.93 4.75
CA PRO A 205 -20.75 -11.89 3.71
C PRO A 205 -19.49 -12.67 3.29
N LYS A 206 -19.50 -13.99 3.53
CA LYS A 206 -18.44 -14.88 3.02
C LYS A 206 -18.70 -15.27 1.58
N ALA A 207 -17.66 -15.73 0.87
CA ALA A 207 -17.79 -16.14 -0.52
C ALA A 207 -18.99 -17.08 -0.73
N GLY A 208 -19.90 -16.69 -1.62
CA GLY A 208 -21.17 -17.37 -1.90
C GLY A 208 -22.37 -16.86 -1.11
N ASP A 209 -22.17 -16.04 -0.07
CA ASP A 209 -23.25 -15.47 0.72
C ASP A 209 -23.95 -14.32 -0.02
N LYS A 210 -25.11 -13.89 0.53
CA LYS A 210 -25.83 -12.70 0.06
C LYS A 210 -25.09 -11.42 0.48
N ASN A 211 -24.87 -10.51 -0.48
CA ASN A 211 -24.38 -9.17 -0.24
C ASN A 211 -25.49 -8.22 0.26
N PRO A 212 -25.15 -7.05 0.84
CA PRO A 212 -26.14 -6.01 1.12
C PRO A 212 -26.86 -5.56 -0.17
N ASP A 213 -28.15 -5.29 -0.08
CA ASP A 213 -28.87 -4.57 -1.11
C ASP A 213 -28.52 -3.07 -1.03
N VAL A 214 -28.23 -2.42 -2.15
CA VAL A 214 -27.71 -1.04 -2.16
C VAL A 214 -28.53 -0.13 -3.06
N LYS A 215 -28.84 1.08 -2.55
CA LYS A 215 -29.44 2.18 -3.31
C LYS A 215 -28.56 3.41 -3.27
N ILE A 216 -28.63 4.22 -4.31
CA ILE A 216 -27.96 5.52 -4.37
C ILE A 216 -29.00 6.62 -4.20
N GLY A 217 -28.88 7.40 -3.12
CA GLY A 217 -29.76 8.54 -2.83
C GLY A 217 -29.05 9.86 -3.12
N ILE A 218 -29.82 10.85 -3.58
CA ILE A 218 -29.38 12.21 -3.84
C ILE A 218 -30.29 13.15 -3.05
N ALA A 219 -29.74 13.80 -2.03
CA ALA A 219 -30.42 14.82 -1.22
C ALA A 219 -30.01 16.21 -1.70
N SER A 220 -30.99 17.13 -1.83
CA SER A 220 -30.74 18.55 -2.06
C SER A 220 -30.73 19.31 -0.73
N VAL A 221 -29.86 20.31 -0.58
CA VAL A 221 -29.81 21.16 0.62
C VAL A 221 -31.03 22.05 0.77
N ASP A 222 -31.71 22.37 -0.34
CA ASP A 222 -32.86 23.26 -0.40
C ASP A 222 -34.19 22.52 -0.41
N ALA A 223 -34.20 21.19 -0.49
CA ALA A 223 -35.43 20.39 -0.58
C ALA A 223 -35.37 19.20 0.40
N ASN A 224 -36.53 18.93 1.05
CA ASN A 224 -36.63 17.80 1.99
C ASN A 224 -36.98 16.47 1.30
N ASN A 225 -36.63 16.30 0.04
CA ASN A 225 -36.81 15.07 -0.72
C ASN A 225 -35.49 14.41 -1.13
N ILE A 226 -35.51 13.10 -1.19
CA ILE A 226 -34.41 12.29 -1.73
C ILE A 226 -34.85 11.77 -3.09
N VAL A 227 -34.01 12.01 -4.11
CA VAL A 227 -34.17 11.39 -5.42
C VAL A 227 -33.32 10.10 -5.40
N TRP A 228 -33.93 8.99 -5.76
CA TRP A 228 -33.26 7.69 -5.84
C TRP A 228 -32.83 7.43 -7.28
N ALA A 229 -31.55 7.09 -7.47
CA ALA A 229 -31.08 6.67 -8.78
C ALA A 229 -31.73 5.35 -9.21
N ASP A 230 -32.07 5.25 -10.51
CA ASP A 230 -32.83 4.14 -11.10
C ASP A 230 -32.01 2.87 -11.22
N PHE A 231 -31.64 2.27 -10.08
CA PHE A 231 -31.04 0.94 -9.96
C PHE A 231 -31.96 0.05 -9.13
N ASN A 232 -32.14 -1.20 -9.58
CA ASN A 232 -32.84 -2.19 -8.77
C ASN A 232 -31.91 -2.64 -7.61
N ALA A 233 -32.31 -2.34 -6.37
CA ALA A 233 -31.51 -2.64 -5.20
C ALA A 233 -31.27 -4.14 -4.97
N GLN A 234 -32.16 -5.00 -5.47
CA GLN A 234 -32.10 -6.45 -5.29
C GLN A 234 -31.18 -7.16 -6.29
N ASP A 235 -30.65 -6.41 -7.28
CA ASP A 235 -29.68 -6.99 -8.20
C ASP A 235 -28.36 -7.25 -7.47
N ASP A 236 -27.70 -8.37 -7.78
CA ASP A 236 -26.35 -8.67 -7.29
C ASP A 236 -25.34 -7.77 -7.99
N GLN A 237 -25.05 -6.62 -7.39
CA GLN A 237 -24.25 -5.53 -7.96
C GLN A 237 -23.41 -4.85 -6.90
N TYR A 238 -22.38 -4.16 -7.36
CA TYR A 238 -21.53 -3.28 -6.55
C TYR A 238 -21.53 -1.87 -7.12
N PHE A 239 -21.29 -0.89 -6.26
CA PHE A 239 -21.11 0.51 -6.62
C PHE A 239 -19.78 1.02 -6.08
N GLY A 240 -18.97 1.61 -6.94
CA GLY A 240 -17.79 2.37 -6.54
C GLY A 240 -18.17 3.74 -5.98
N ALA A 241 -17.17 4.48 -5.48
CA ALA A 241 -17.39 5.84 -5.01
C ALA A 241 -17.97 6.72 -6.12
N PRO A 242 -19.06 7.46 -5.85
CA PRO A 242 -19.62 8.44 -6.78
C PRO A 242 -18.62 9.54 -7.13
N ALA A 243 -18.68 10.04 -8.36
CA ALA A 243 -17.84 11.12 -8.83
C ALA A 243 -18.69 12.27 -9.39
N TRP A 244 -18.33 13.51 -9.02
CA TRP A 244 -18.95 14.70 -9.57
C TRP A 244 -18.10 15.26 -10.71
N SER A 245 -18.71 15.44 -11.89
CA SER A 245 -18.02 16.07 -13.02
C SER A 245 -17.94 17.59 -12.84
N PRO A 246 -17.00 18.29 -13.49
CA PRO A 246 -16.86 19.76 -13.37
C PRO A 246 -18.08 20.57 -13.83
N ASP A 247 -18.98 19.96 -14.60
CA ASP A 247 -20.27 20.55 -15.01
C ASP A 247 -21.43 20.16 -14.08
N GLY A 248 -21.14 19.53 -12.96
CA GLY A 248 -22.11 19.23 -11.88
C GLY A 248 -22.92 17.95 -12.09
N GLN A 249 -22.56 17.10 -13.04
CA GLN A 249 -23.23 15.81 -13.22
C GLN A 249 -22.72 14.78 -12.22
N LEU A 250 -23.61 13.96 -11.68
CA LEU A 250 -23.26 12.82 -10.84
C LEU A 250 -23.00 11.59 -11.69
N TRP A 251 -21.81 11.01 -11.56
CA TRP A 251 -21.45 9.75 -12.20
C TRP A 251 -21.34 8.62 -11.16
N ILE A 252 -21.98 7.48 -11.46
CA ILE A 252 -21.96 6.29 -10.60
C ILE A 252 -21.21 5.18 -11.32
N GLN A 253 -20.23 4.59 -10.63
CA GLN A 253 -19.57 3.37 -11.05
C GLN A 253 -20.41 2.18 -10.60
N TRP A 254 -20.84 1.37 -11.56
CA TRP A 254 -21.63 0.15 -11.35
C TRP A 254 -20.84 -1.06 -11.83
N MET A 255 -20.92 -2.16 -11.09
CA MET A 255 -20.28 -3.42 -11.41
C MET A 255 -21.19 -4.60 -11.09
N ASN A 256 -21.20 -5.60 -11.97
CA ASN A 256 -21.89 -6.87 -11.68
C ASN A 256 -21.14 -7.68 -10.61
N ARG A 257 -21.81 -8.60 -9.91
CA ARG A 257 -21.20 -9.46 -8.87
C ARG A 257 -19.98 -10.23 -9.34
N LYS A 258 -19.94 -10.71 -10.60
CA LYS A 258 -18.76 -11.40 -11.18
C LYS A 258 -17.56 -10.48 -11.39
N GLN A 259 -17.72 -9.18 -11.18
CA GLN A 259 -16.69 -8.15 -11.27
C GLN A 259 -15.94 -8.13 -12.63
N ASN A 260 -16.63 -8.53 -13.70
CA ASN A 260 -16.07 -8.57 -15.04
C ASN A 260 -16.77 -7.64 -16.04
N ASN A 261 -17.75 -6.86 -15.57
CA ASN A 261 -18.42 -5.81 -16.33
C ASN A 261 -18.56 -4.55 -15.47
N LEU A 262 -17.81 -3.52 -15.81
CA LEU A 262 -17.83 -2.21 -15.19
C LEU A 262 -18.54 -1.21 -16.11
N LYS A 263 -19.48 -0.44 -15.55
CA LYS A 263 -20.18 0.62 -16.24
C LYS A 263 -20.14 1.93 -15.46
N PHE A 264 -20.15 3.04 -16.17
CA PHE A 264 -20.43 4.35 -15.59
C PHE A 264 -21.76 4.86 -16.10
N TYR A 265 -22.55 5.39 -15.18
CA TYR A 265 -23.84 6.01 -15.45
C TYR A 265 -23.82 7.46 -15.00
N SER A 266 -24.23 8.38 -15.86
CA SER A 266 -24.61 9.73 -15.49
C SER A 266 -26.04 9.73 -14.96
N ILE A 267 -26.28 10.37 -13.81
CA ILE A 267 -27.58 10.38 -13.12
C ILE A 267 -28.24 11.74 -13.25
N ASN A 268 -29.50 11.75 -13.64
CA ASN A 268 -30.34 12.95 -13.61
C ASN A 268 -30.74 13.26 -12.16
N LEU A 269 -30.33 14.42 -11.66
CA LEU A 269 -30.56 14.80 -10.26
C LEU A 269 -32.02 15.11 -9.92
N THR A 270 -32.89 15.27 -10.94
CA THR A 270 -34.32 15.63 -10.77
C THR A 270 -35.22 14.41 -10.59
N ASP A 271 -34.95 13.35 -11.38
CA ASP A 271 -35.83 12.17 -11.44
C ASP A 271 -35.08 10.84 -11.19
N GLY A 272 -33.77 10.87 -11.01
CA GLY A 272 -32.95 9.69 -10.76
C GLY A 272 -32.67 8.82 -11.98
N SER A 273 -33.18 9.18 -13.16
CA SER A 273 -32.94 8.41 -14.38
C SER A 273 -31.44 8.33 -14.71
N LYS A 274 -31.00 7.17 -15.22
CA LYS A 274 -29.59 6.90 -15.53
C LYS A 274 -29.36 6.82 -17.02
N LYS A 275 -28.20 7.35 -17.47
CA LYS A 275 -27.67 7.21 -18.83
C LYS A 275 -26.33 6.53 -18.79
N GLU A 276 -26.16 5.41 -19.50
CA GLU A 276 -24.87 4.75 -19.64
C GLU A 276 -23.91 5.64 -20.45
N VAL A 277 -22.70 5.84 -19.89
CA VAL A 277 -21.64 6.65 -20.51
C VAL A 277 -20.34 5.87 -20.72
N TYR A 278 -20.23 4.69 -20.13
CA TYR A 278 -19.09 3.79 -20.31
C TYR A 278 -19.49 2.35 -20.02
N ASP A 279 -18.98 1.39 -20.82
CA ASP A 279 -19.13 -0.05 -20.61
C ASP A 279 -17.79 -0.73 -20.92
N GLU A 280 -17.26 -1.47 -19.93
CA GLU A 280 -16.06 -2.30 -20.07
C GLU A 280 -16.34 -3.71 -19.60
N LYS A 281 -15.97 -4.70 -20.44
CA LYS A 281 -16.06 -6.12 -20.12
C LYS A 281 -14.70 -6.78 -20.29
N GLN A 282 -14.36 -7.63 -19.34
CA GLN A 282 -13.16 -8.44 -19.41
C GLN A 282 -13.48 -9.92 -19.16
N SER A 283 -12.60 -10.81 -19.60
CA SER A 283 -12.78 -12.25 -19.42
C SER A 283 -12.50 -12.74 -18.00
N THR A 284 -11.75 -11.96 -17.21
CA THR A 284 -11.40 -12.24 -15.83
C THR A 284 -12.12 -11.25 -14.91
N TRP A 285 -11.47 -10.24 -14.39
CA TRP A 285 -12.09 -9.25 -13.52
C TRP A 285 -11.60 -7.82 -13.85
N ILE A 286 -12.30 -6.85 -13.33
CA ILE A 286 -11.97 -5.43 -13.34
C ILE A 286 -11.98 -4.96 -11.89
N ASP A 287 -10.98 -4.21 -11.45
CA ASP A 287 -10.94 -3.68 -10.09
C ASP A 287 -11.88 -2.45 -9.98
N LEU A 288 -12.82 -2.47 -9.02
CA LEU A 288 -13.78 -1.39 -8.77
C LEU A 288 -13.25 -0.35 -7.78
N ASP A 289 -12.38 -0.75 -6.88
CA ASP A 289 -11.78 0.01 -5.79
C ASP A 289 -10.74 1.05 -6.23
N GLU A 290 -10.51 1.17 -7.55
CA GLU A 290 -9.61 2.16 -8.11
C GLU A 290 -10.22 3.57 -8.12
N SER A 291 -9.83 4.39 -7.14
CA SER A 291 -10.28 5.79 -7.03
C SER A 291 -9.83 6.68 -8.20
N GLU A 292 -8.75 6.31 -8.89
CA GLU A 292 -8.18 7.06 -10.01
C GLU A 292 -8.62 6.55 -11.39
N ARG A 293 -9.65 5.71 -11.47
CA ARG A 293 -10.10 5.15 -12.75
C ARG A 293 -10.62 6.22 -13.70
N ILE A 294 -11.35 7.22 -13.19
CA ILE A 294 -11.83 8.36 -13.97
C ILE A 294 -11.16 9.64 -13.50
N THR A 295 -10.62 10.41 -14.42
CA THR A 295 -10.16 11.77 -14.18
C THR A 295 -10.85 12.71 -15.17
N PHE A 296 -11.74 13.57 -14.67
CA PHE A 296 -12.44 14.54 -15.50
C PHE A 296 -11.49 15.62 -16.03
N LEU A 297 -11.69 16.00 -17.27
CA LEU A 297 -10.97 17.13 -17.86
C LEU A 297 -11.62 18.45 -17.41
N PRO A 298 -10.82 19.50 -17.14
CA PRO A 298 -11.37 20.81 -16.83
C PRO A 298 -12.32 21.34 -17.90
N ALA A 299 -13.29 22.16 -17.50
CA ALA A 299 -14.29 22.79 -18.38
C ALA A 299 -15.17 21.81 -19.17
N GLY A 300 -15.43 20.63 -18.62
CA GLY A 300 -16.38 19.68 -19.23
C GLY A 300 -15.96 19.15 -20.60
N LYS A 301 -14.65 18.95 -20.81
CA LYS A 301 -14.10 18.44 -22.10
C LYS A 301 -14.07 16.91 -22.20
N GLY A 302 -14.73 16.20 -21.30
CA GLY A 302 -14.70 14.74 -21.20
C GLY A 302 -13.85 14.25 -20.04
N CYS A 303 -13.35 13.03 -20.13
CA CYS A 303 -12.56 12.40 -19.07
C CYS A 303 -11.45 11.51 -19.62
N ILE A 304 -10.48 11.22 -18.77
CA ILE A 304 -9.49 10.18 -18.98
C ILE A 304 -9.93 8.97 -18.16
N VAL A 305 -10.01 7.82 -18.79
CA VAL A 305 -10.26 6.54 -18.14
C VAL A 305 -8.97 5.73 -18.14
N LYS A 306 -8.55 5.25 -16.96
CA LYS A 306 -7.47 4.27 -16.81
C LYS A 306 -8.07 2.87 -16.92
N SER A 307 -7.50 2.03 -17.78
CA SER A 307 -7.96 0.65 -17.98
C SER A 307 -6.82 -0.28 -18.34
N ASP A 308 -6.90 -1.53 -17.86
CA ASP A 308 -5.98 -2.62 -18.18
C ASP A 308 -6.52 -3.60 -19.22
N ARG A 309 -7.60 -3.21 -19.94
CA ARG A 309 -8.31 -4.05 -20.93
C ARG A 309 -7.43 -4.59 -22.06
N ASP A 310 -6.34 -3.89 -22.37
CA ASP A 310 -5.37 -4.29 -23.41
C ASP A 310 -4.14 -5.03 -22.79
N GLY A 311 -4.26 -5.49 -21.54
CA GLY A 311 -3.23 -6.23 -20.83
C GLY A 311 -2.28 -5.37 -19.98
N TRP A 312 -2.37 -4.02 -20.10
CA TRP A 312 -1.57 -3.03 -19.39
C TRP A 312 -2.41 -1.81 -18.99
N GLU A 313 -2.03 -1.11 -17.92
CA GLU A 313 -2.75 0.09 -17.47
C GLU A 313 -2.47 1.28 -18.39
N ASN A 314 -3.32 1.45 -19.39
CA ASN A 314 -3.26 2.57 -20.33
C ASN A 314 -4.32 3.63 -20.02
N LEU A 315 -4.08 4.85 -20.51
CA LEU A 315 -4.97 6.00 -20.38
C LEU A 315 -5.73 6.21 -21.70
N TYR A 316 -7.04 6.40 -21.58
CA TYR A 316 -7.95 6.56 -22.71
C TYR A 316 -8.77 7.83 -22.57
N TYR A 317 -8.84 8.64 -23.62
CA TYR A 317 -9.63 9.86 -23.66
C TYR A 317 -11.04 9.60 -24.19
N TYR A 318 -12.03 9.99 -23.41
CA TYR A 318 -13.46 9.92 -23.72
C TYR A 318 -14.06 11.32 -23.73
N ASP A 319 -15.00 11.61 -24.67
CA ASP A 319 -15.80 12.82 -24.61
C ASP A 319 -16.96 12.71 -23.60
N ASN A 320 -17.71 13.81 -23.40
CA ASN A 320 -18.82 13.87 -22.45
C ASN A 320 -20.00 12.93 -22.80
N ASN A 321 -20.04 12.39 -24.01
CA ASN A 321 -21.06 11.43 -24.43
C ASN A 321 -20.62 9.99 -24.21
N GLY A 322 -19.44 9.75 -23.66
CA GLY A 322 -18.86 8.44 -23.46
C GLY A 322 -18.27 7.82 -24.73
N GLN A 323 -17.97 8.63 -25.77
CA GLN A 323 -17.31 8.14 -26.95
C GLN A 323 -15.81 8.17 -26.79
N LEU A 324 -15.15 7.03 -27.02
CA LEU A 324 -13.69 6.95 -27.08
C LEU A 324 -13.16 7.82 -28.21
N LYS A 325 -12.31 8.77 -27.89
CA LYS A 325 -11.62 9.64 -28.88
C LYS A 325 -10.32 8.96 -29.33
N ASN A 326 -9.49 8.55 -28.39
CA ASN A 326 -8.23 7.84 -28.65
C ASN A 326 -7.62 7.25 -27.36
N ALA A 327 -6.68 6.34 -27.52
CA ALA A 327 -5.74 5.99 -26.47
C ALA A 327 -4.71 7.12 -26.33
N ILE A 328 -4.49 7.58 -25.08
CA ILE A 328 -3.44 8.55 -24.75
C ILE A 328 -2.10 7.85 -24.63
N THR A 329 -2.10 6.66 -24.01
CA THR A 329 -0.92 5.81 -23.91
C THR A 329 -1.18 4.46 -24.56
N ASN A 330 -0.11 3.83 -25.04
CA ASN A 330 -0.13 2.47 -25.58
C ASN A 330 1.22 1.82 -25.21
N GLY A 331 1.18 0.76 -24.44
CA GLY A 331 2.40 0.06 -24.00
C GLY A 331 2.25 -0.63 -22.67
N ASN A 332 3.37 -1.12 -22.17
CA ASN A 332 3.47 -1.91 -20.96
C ASN A 332 3.56 -1.04 -19.68
N PHE A 333 2.65 -0.10 -19.53
CA PHE A 333 2.51 0.73 -18.34
C PHE A 333 1.82 -0.04 -17.20
N TRP A 334 2.29 0.16 -15.95
CA TRP A 334 1.65 -0.40 -14.76
C TRP A 334 1.86 0.51 -13.54
N GLY A 335 0.89 0.51 -12.62
CA GLY A 335 0.85 1.45 -11.49
C GLY A 335 0.71 2.89 -11.98
N THR A 336 -0.07 3.10 -13.03
CA THR A 336 -0.26 4.40 -13.69
C THR A 336 -1.09 5.34 -12.81
N SER A 337 -0.56 6.53 -12.52
CA SER A 337 -1.23 7.58 -11.74
C SER A 337 -1.08 8.93 -12.43
N ILE A 338 -2.18 9.63 -12.66
CA ILE A 338 -2.19 10.96 -13.25
C ILE A 338 -1.75 11.98 -12.20
N ILE A 339 -0.72 12.76 -12.51
CA ILE A 339 -0.17 13.79 -11.62
C ILE A 339 -0.77 15.17 -11.92
N LYS A 340 -0.92 15.48 -13.23
CA LYS A 340 -1.44 16.77 -13.66
C LYS A 340 -2.02 16.68 -15.07
N ILE A 341 -3.10 17.41 -15.29
CA ILE A 341 -3.63 17.68 -16.63
C ILE A 341 -3.44 19.16 -16.94
N ASP A 342 -2.74 19.47 -18.03
CA ASP A 342 -2.67 20.81 -18.60
C ASP A 342 -3.66 20.90 -19.77
N ALA A 343 -4.86 21.38 -19.48
CA ALA A 343 -5.93 21.49 -20.46
C ALA A 343 -5.67 22.58 -21.54
N LYS A 344 -4.78 23.54 -21.27
CA LYS A 344 -4.39 24.58 -22.25
C LYS A 344 -3.40 24.02 -23.25
N ALA A 345 -2.41 23.27 -22.78
CA ALA A 345 -1.41 22.60 -23.59
C ALA A 345 -1.91 21.27 -24.20
N ASN A 346 -3.08 20.77 -23.78
CA ASN A 346 -3.60 19.44 -24.11
C ASN A 346 -2.62 18.31 -23.75
N VAL A 347 -2.03 18.37 -22.57
CA VAL A 347 -1.02 17.40 -22.08
C VAL A 347 -1.46 16.81 -20.75
N VAL A 348 -1.25 15.50 -20.60
CA VAL A 348 -1.33 14.79 -19.33
C VAL A 348 0.08 14.42 -18.85
N TYR A 349 0.34 14.64 -17.56
CA TYR A 349 1.54 14.23 -16.82
C TYR A 349 1.16 13.08 -15.91
N PHE A 350 1.92 11.99 -15.95
CA PHE A 350 1.60 10.80 -15.18
C PHE A 350 2.86 10.05 -14.73
N LYS A 351 2.73 9.29 -13.67
CA LYS A 351 3.74 8.37 -13.16
C LYS A 351 3.33 6.94 -13.50
N ALA A 352 4.29 6.11 -13.90
CA ALA A 352 4.06 4.69 -14.15
C ALA A 352 5.37 3.90 -14.13
N ARG A 353 5.27 2.57 -14.02
CA ARG A 353 6.35 1.63 -14.28
C ARG A 353 6.24 1.16 -15.74
N LYS A 354 7.28 1.35 -16.53
CA LYS A 354 7.32 0.93 -17.94
C LYS A 354 8.69 0.41 -18.33
N GLU A 355 9.74 1.22 -18.14
CA GLU A 355 11.11 0.87 -18.52
C GLU A 355 11.68 -0.26 -17.63
N ASN A 356 11.26 -0.28 -16.37
CA ASN A 356 11.58 -1.33 -15.39
C ASN A 356 10.38 -1.54 -14.47
N SER A 357 9.93 -2.78 -14.31
CA SER A 357 8.77 -3.11 -13.48
C SER A 357 8.96 -2.83 -11.97
N ALA A 358 10.21 -2.64 -11.52
CA ALA A 358 10.55 -2.32 -10.13
C ALA A 358 10.81 -0.82 -9.89
N ARG A 359 10.68 0.06 -10.91
CA ARG A 359 10.94 1.51 -10.82
C ARG A 359 9.77 2.31 -11.35
N PHE A 360 9.42 3.38 -10.67
CA PHE A 360 8.51 4.39 -11.21
C PHE A 360 9.28 5.44 -12.01
N ASP A 361 8.72 5.81 -13.13
CA ASP A 361 9.17 6.90 -13.99
C ASP A 361 8.08 7.94 -14.18
N PHE A 362 8.47 9.15 -14.58
CA PHE A 362 7.58 10.27 -14.85
C PHE A 362 7.51 10.52 -16.36
N TYR A 363 6.28 10.66 -16.85
CA TYR A 363 5.97 10.81 -18.27
C TYR A 363 5.05 11.99 -18.53
N LYS A 364 5.06 12.47 -19.78
CA LYS A 364 4.00 13.29 -20.36
C LYS A 364 3.56 12.73 -21.70
N ALA A 365 2.30 12.97 -22.05
CA ALA A 365 1.74 12.66 -23.35
C ALA A 365 0.69 13.71 -23.74
N GLY A 366 0.52 13.95 -25.03
CA GLY A 366 -0.62 14.73 -25.53
C GLY A 366 -1.94 13.97 -25.31
N LEU A 367 -3.02 14.67 -25.05
CA LEU A 367 -4.36 14.06 -24.96
C LEU A 367 -4.77 13.37 -26.29
N ASP A 368 -4.14 13.74 -27.41
CA ASP A 368 -4.30 13.10 -28.73
C ASP A 368 -3.46 11.81 -28.90
N GLY A 369 -2.78 11.36 -27.86
CA GLY A 369 -1.93 10.17 -27.87
C GLY A 369 -0.54 10.38 -28.47
N LYS A 370 -0.15 11.60 -28.79
CA LYS A 370 1.15 11.90 -29.38
C LYS A 370 2.13 12.45 -28.34
N GLY A 371 3.41 12.46 -28.68
CA GLY A 371 4.45 13.12 -27.89
C GLY A 371 4.72 12.46 -26.53
N LEU A 372 4.44 11.16 -26.37
CA LEU A 372 4.83 10.41 -25.19
C LEU A 372 6.33 10.56 -24.93
N THR A 373 6.69 11.09 -23.76
CA THR A 373 8.06 11.39 -23.39
C THR A 373 8.31 11.03 -21.93
N ARG A 374 9.37 10.27 -21.65
CA ARG A 374 9.90 10.08 -20.31
C ARG A 374 10.62 11.34 -19.87
N LEU A 375 10.28 11.88 -18.72
CA LEU A 375 10.86 13.09 -18.12
C LEU A 375 11.80 12.81 -16.96
N SER A 376 11.65 11.65 -16.30
CA SER A 376 12.57 11.21 -15.24
C SER A 376 13.95 10.89 -15.79
N PHE A 377 14.97 11.08 -14.96
CA PHE A 377 16.38 10.86 -15.32
C PHE A 377 16.95 9.60 -14.62
N GLY A 378 18.04 9.09 -15.18
CA GLY A 378 18.84 8.03 -14.58
C GLY A 378 18.08 6.71 -14.40
N GLU A 379 18.69 5.83 -13.60
CA GLU A 379 18.14 4.53 -13.20
C GLU A 379 17.67 4.58 -11.74
N TYR A 380 16.63 5.37 -11.49
CA TYR A 380 16.04 5.57 -10.16
C TYR A 380 14.53 5.34 -10.19
N SER A 381 13.96 4.98 -9.05
CA SER A 381 12.53 5.10 -8.83
C SER A 381 12.18 6.54 -8.48
N HIS A 382 11.23 7.14 -9.21
CA HIS A 382 10.76 8.51 -9.05
C HIS A 382 9.38 8.49 -8.39
N ASP A 383 9.34 8.53 -7.06
CA ASP A 383 8.11 8.30 -6.30
C ASP A 383 7.28 9.55 -6.03
N LEU A 384 7.94 10.67 -5.67
CA LEU A 384 7.32 11.97 -5.48
C LEU A 384 7.52 12.81 -6.75
N ILE A 385 6.44 13.42 -7.25
CA ILE A 385 6.50 14.31 -8.41
C ILE A 385 5.56 15.49 -8.17
N SER A 386 6.10 16.72 -8.35
CA SER A 386 5.35 17.96 -8.26
C SER A 386 5.69 18.87 -9.43
N VAL A 387 4.71 19.14 -10.29
CA VAL A 387 4.87 19.89 -11.56
C VAL A 387 4.48 21.34 -11.37
N SER A 388 5.29 22.28 -11.89
CA SER A 388 4.99 23.72 -11.88
C SER A 388 3.67 24.04 -12.62
N PRO A 389 3.00 25.17 -12.31
CA PRO A 389 1.73 25.50 -12.95
C PRO A 389 1.78 25.49 -14.48
N ASN A 390 2.85 26.01 -15.09
CA ASN A 390 3.03 26.04 -16.56
C ASN A 390 3.77 24.81 -17.13
N GLY A 391 4.14 23.82 -16.32
CA GLY A 391 4.85 22.60 -16.74
C GLY A 391 6.31 22.82 -17.16
N SER A 392 6.91 23.99 -16.90
CA SER A 392 8.30 24.28 -17.25
C SER A 392 9.32 23.56 -16.37
N TYR A 393 8.93 23.22 -15.15
CA TYR A 393 9.76 22.53 -14.16
C TYR A 393 8.94 21.50 -13.39
N PHE A 394 9.64 20.55 -12.81
CA PHE A 394 9.07 19.68 -11.79
C PHE A 394 10.11 19.34 -10.71
N ILE A 395 9.63 19.02 -9.50
CA ILE A 395 10.45 18.45 -8.43
C ILE A 395 10.13 16.98 -8.36
N THR A 396 11.18 16.15 -8.25
CA THR A 396 11.04 14.72 -8.07
C THR A 396 11.85 14.22 -6.87
N GLY A 397 11.23 13.33 -6.08
CA GLY A 397 11.94 12.49 -5.11
C GLY A 397 12.40 11.22 -5.79
N TYR A 398 13.67 10.89 -5.69
CA TYR A 398 14.27 9.75 -6.37
C TYR A 398 15.20 8.95 -5.47
N SER A 399 15.27 7.64 -5.70
CA SER A 399 16.21 6.72 -5.05
C SER A 399 16.36 5.43 -5.86
N ASN A 400 17.36 4.62 -5.51
CA ASN A 400 17.46 3.21 -5.88
C ASN A 400 18.13 2.42 -4.74
N LEU A 401 18.43 1.15 -4.92
CA LEU A 401 19.04 0.32 -3.87
C LEU A 401 20.41 0.82 -3.37
N SER A 402 21.13 1.61 -4.17
CA SER A 402 22.45 2.15 -3.83
C SER A 402 22.46 3.64 -3.49
N THR A 403 21.37 4.36 -3.82
CA THR A 403 21.26 5.80 -3.66
C THR A 403 20.15 6.16 -2.68
N PRO A 404 20.48 6.73 -1.51
CA PRO A 404 19.49 7.22 -0.56
C PRO A 404 18.55 8.25 -1.17
N PRO A 405 17.32 8.44 -0.62
CA PRO A 405 16.36 9.39 -1.13
C PRO A 405 16.94 10.80 -1.28
N ALA A 406 16.64 11.42 -2.41
CA ALA A 406 17.03 12.79 -2.71
C ALA A 406 15.92 13.50 -3.49
N LEU A 407 15.92 14.83 -3.48
CA LEU A 407 15.03 15.66 -4.26
C LEU A 407 15.83 16.39 -5.34
N ALA A 408 15.30 16.43 -6.55
CA ALA A 408 15.86 17.19 -7.66
C ALA A 408 14.83 18.10 -8.31
N LEU A 409 15.27 19.30 -8.70
CA LEU A 409 14.56 20.18 -9.62
C LEU A 409 14.98 19.82 -11.04
N VAL A 410 14.00 19.59 -11.92
CA VAL A 410 14.18 19.13 -13.29
C VAL A 410 13.40 20.04 -14.23
N ASP A 411 13.93 20.31 -15.43
CA ASP A 411 13.24 21.10 -16.44
C ASP A 411 12.25 20.25 -17.27
N ALA A 412 11.45 20.92 -18.12
CA ALA A 412 10.44 20.28 -18.97
C ALA A 412 11.00 19.30 -20.02
N LYS A 413 12.34 19.22 -20.17
CA LYS A 413 13.04 18.28 -21.07
C LYS A 413 13.64 17.08 -20.32
N GLY A 414 13.47 17.01 -18.99
CA GLY A 414 14.04 15.94 -18.14
C GLY A 414 15.49 16.19 -17.71
N LYS A 415 16.04 17.39 -17.92
CA LYS A 415 17.40 17.73 -17.48
C LYS A 415 17.37 18.21 -16.03
N VAL A 416 18.21 17.63 -15.21
CA VAL A 416 18.40 18.07 -13.81
C VAL A 416 18.98 19.48 -13.80
N VAL A 417 18.25 20.39 -13.16
CA VAL A 417 18.68 21.78 -12.93
C VAL A 417 19.60 21.82 -11.72
N ARG A 418 19.20 21.15 -10.62
CA ARG A 418 20.01 20.99 -9.40
C ARG A 418 19.43 19.93 -8.47
N GLU A 419 20.28 19.40 -7.60
CA GLU A 419 19.82 18.67 -6.41
C GLU A 419 19.23 19.69 -5.41
N VAL A 420 18.03 19.43 -4.92
CA VAL A 420 17.33 20.30 -3.96
C VAL A 420 17.66 19.88 -2.54
N ALA A 421 17.67 18.57 -2.26
CA ALA A 421 18.01 18.02 -0.96
C ALA A 421 18.47 16.55 -1.11
N SER A 422 19.30 16.13 -0.16
CA SER A 422 19.73 14.71 -0.04
C SER A 422 19.48 14.25 1.39
N SER A 423 19.00 13.00 1.54
CA SER A 423 18.83 12.38 2.85
C SER A 423 20.13 11.88 3.47
N LYS A 424 21.27 11.95 2.78
CA LYS A 424 22.57 11.59 3.37
C LYS A 424 22.86 12.52 4.55
N GLY A 425 23.01 11.93 5.73
CA GLY A 425 23.47 12.62 6.92
C GLY A 425 24.99 12.75 6.99
N SER A 426 25.49 13.50 7.97
CA SER A 426 26.92 13.73 8.15
C SER A 426 27.70 12.44 8.43
N SER A 427 27.08 11.47 9.12
CA SER A 427 27.69 10.19 9.49
C SER A 427 27.43 9.06 8.49
N PHE A 428 26.90 9.36 7.30
CA PHE A 428 26.51 8.33 6.32
C PHE A 428 27.65 7.37 5.96
N ASN A 429 28.86 7.89 5.85
CA ASN A 429 30.03 7.10 5.47
C ASN A 429 30.71 6.39 6.64
N ASP A 430 30.33 6.70 7.88
CA ASP A 430 30.94 6.17 9.10
C ASP A 430 30.32 4.83 9.54
N TYR A 431 29.19 4.45 8.95
CA TYR A 431 28.46 3.23 9.28
C TYR A 431 28.59 2.15 8.20
N ASN A 432 28.57 0.90 8.64
CA ASN A 432 28.41 -0.26 7.78
C ASN A 432 26.93 -0.38 7.39
N LEU A 433 26.65 -0.26 6.09
CA LEU A 433 25.30 -0.45 5.55
C LEU A 433 25.27 -1.76 4.74
N PRO A 434 24.20 -2.57 4.86
CA PRO A 434 24.05 -3.80 4.09
C PRO A 434 23.89 -3.47 2.60
N LYS A 435 24.49 -4.30 1.76
CA LYS A 435 24.31 -4.23 0.31
C LYS A 435 23.02 -4.95 -0.07
N SER A 436 22.21 -4.32 -0.93
CA SER A 436 21.05 -4.96 -1.53
C SER A 436 21.21 -5.09 -3.04
N GLU A 437 20.68 -6.17 -3.61
CA GLU A 437 20.70 -6.44 -5.05
C GLU A 437 19.33 -6.94 -5.53
N LEU A 438 18.94 -6.50 -6.72
CA LEU A 438 17.80 -7.01 -7.46
C LEU A 438 18.28 -8.13 -8.39
N LYS A 439 17.67 -9.30 -8.30
CA LYS A 439 17.92 -10.47 -9.15
C LYS A 439 16.60 -10.90 -9.79
N TYR A 440 16.70 -11.78 -10.77
CA TYR A 440 15.55 -12.38 -11.43
C TYR A 440 15.69 -13.89 -11.43
N VAL A 441 14.59 -14.59 -11.24
CA VAL A 441 14.52 -16.05 -11.22
C VAL A 441 13.44 -16.50 -12.19
N THR A 442 13.79 -17.36 -13.12
CA THR A 442 12.82 -17.88 -14.08
C THR A 442 11.79 -18.75 -13.37
N SER A 443 10.49 -18.49 -13.61
CA SER A 443 9.38 -19.31 -13.12
C SER A 443 9.48 -20.75 -13.59
N THR A 444 8.84 -21.69 -12.88
CA THR A 444 8.95 -23.13 -13.18
C THR A 444 8.52 -23.47 -14.61
N ASP A 445 7.54 -22.73 -15.14
CA ASP A 445 7.04 -22.90 -16.52
C ASP A 445 7.84 -22.12 -17.59
N GLY A 446 8.91 -21.42 -17.19
CA GLY A 446 9.76 -20.65 -18.09
C GLY A 446 9.16 -19.36 -18.64
N THR A 447 8.00 -18.93 -18.13
CA THR A 447 7.22 -17.82 -18.71
C THR A 447 7.60 -16.45 -18.17
N PHE A 448 8.03 -16.38 -16.89
CA PHE A 448 8.27 -15.12 -16.18
C PHE A 448 9.64 -15.09 -15.51
N GLU A 449 10.27 -13.91 -15.53
CA GLU A 449 11.48 -13.61 -14.77
C GLU A 449 11.10 -12.92 -13.47
N LEU A 450 10.92 -13.71 -12.41
CA LEU A 450 10.39 -13.29 -11.11
C LEU A 450 11.41 -12.41 -10.38
N PRO A 451 11.06 -11.20 -9.93
CA PRO A 451 11.99 -10.34 -9.25
C PRO A 451 12.24 -10.81 -7.81
N VAL A 452 13.51 -10.76 -7.43
CA VAL A 452 14.01 -11.16 -6.11
C VAL A 452 14.92 -10.06 -5.58
N LEU A 453 14.61 -9.52 -4.42
CA LEU A 453 15.43 -8.55 -3.70
C LEU A 453 16.21 -9.27 -2.60
N ILE A 454 17.55 -9.16 -2.64
CA ILE A 454 18.45 -9.78 -1.65
C ILE A 454 19.16 -8.67 -0.89
N THR A 455 19.13 -8.72 0.43
CA THR A 455 19.95 -7.89 1.32
C THR A 455 20.96 -8.80 2.02
N TYR A 456 22.23 -8.55 1.78
CA TYR A 456 23.34 -9.36 2.30
C TYR A 456 23.74 -8.93 3.72
N PRO A 457 24.32 -9.86 4.51
CA PRO A 457 24.94 -9.52 5.78
C PRO A 457 26.03 -8.47 5.65
N ILE A 458 26.27 -7.73 6.73
CA ILE A 458 27.48 -6.90 6.83
C ILE A 458 28.70 -7.83 6.76
N ASN A 459 29.72 -7.45 5.97
CA ASN A 459 30.91 -8.25 5.71
C ASN A 459 30.58 -9.63 5.09
N PHE A 460 29.64 -9.64 4.14
CA PHE A 460 29.27 -10.85 3.41
C PHE A 460 30.49 -11.53 2.76
N ASP A 461 30.63 -12.82 3.05
CA ASP A 461 31.68 -13.68 2.49
C ASP A 461 31.02 -14.80 1.66
N PRO A 462 31.16 -14.84 0.34
CA PRO A 462 30.48 -15.82 -0.51
C PRO A 462 30.95 -17.27 -0.27
N ALA A 463 32.03 -17.48 0.48
CA ALA A 463 32.52 -18.81 0.86
C ALA A 463 31.80 -19.36 2.12
N LYS A 464 31.07 -18.52 2.85
CA LYS A 464 30.32 -18.92 4.04
C LYS A 464 28.85 -19.17 3.70
N ARG A 465 28.18 -20.00 4.52
CA ARG A 465 26.74 -20.24 4.42
C ARG A 465 25.99 -19.43 5.48
N TYR A 466 24.88 -18.86 5.07
CA TYR A 466 24.05 -17.99 5.90
C TYR A 466 22.62 -18.46 5.96
N PRO A 467 21.94 -18.30 7.10
CA PRO A 467 20.51 -18.46 7.19
C PRO A 467 19.79 -17.38 6.37
N VAL A 468 18.60 -17.69 5.87
CA VAL A 468 17.81 -16.79 5.02
C VAL A 468 16.44 -16.53 5.61
N LEU A 469 16.10 -15.26 5.83
CA LEU A 469 14.76 -14.80 6.13
C LEU A 469 14.09 -14.31 4.84
N ILE A 470 12.97 -14.91 4.48
CA ILE A 470 12.22 -14.59 3.27
C ILE A 470 10.91 -13.91 3.70
N SER A 471 10.77 -12.64 3.36
CA SER A 471 9.55 -11.86 3.63
C SER A 471 8.72 -11.73 2.37
N ILE A 472 7.44 -12.14 2.44
CA ILE A 472 6.52 -12.15 1.30
C ILE A 472 5.18 -11.50 1.65
N TYR A 473 4.49 -11.03 0.62
CA TYR A 473 3.05 -10.81 0.64
C TYR A 473 2.38 -11.70 -0.44
N GLY A 474 2.63 -11.43 -1.69
CA GLY A 474 2.25 -12.28 -2.82
C GLY A 474 0.82 -12.15 -3.29
N GLY A 475 0.02 -11.25 -2.70
CA GLY A 475 -1.34 -10.99 -3.15
C GLY A 475 -1.41 -10.33 -4.52
N PRO A 476 -2.56 -10.41 -5.19
CA PRO A 476 -2.76 -9.84 -6.52
C PRO A 476 -2.43 -8.35 -6.56
N ASN A 477 -1.65 -7.94 -7.56
CA ASN A 477 -1.21 -6.56 -7.78
C ASN A 477 -0.49 -5.90 -6.58
N ALA A 478 0.06 -6.69 -5.66
CA ALA A 478 0.68 -6.24 -4.42
C ALA A 478 2.17 -6.57 -4.37
N GLY A 479 2.95 -6.00 -5.29
CA GLY A 479 4.40 -6.18 -5.35
C GLY A 479 5.13 -5.59 -4.14
N THR A 480 6.20 -6.26 -3.72
CA THR A 480 7.06 -5.88 -2.59
C THR A 480 8.50 -5.63 -3.02
N VAL A 481 8.88 -6.09 -4.20
CA VAL A 481 10.23 -5.98 -4.75
C VAL A 481 10.33 -4.75 -5.63
N TYR A 482 10.98 -3.70 -5.10
CA TYR A 482 11.20 -2.46 -5.82
C TYR A 482 12.65 -2.00 -5.69
N ASP A 483 13.17 -1.36 -6.74
CA ASP A 483 14.48 -0.74 -6.75
C ASP A 483 14.41 0.66 -6.08
N ARG A 484 14.32 0.62 -4.75
CA ARG A 484 14.27 1.79 -3.88
C ARG A 484 15.25 1.62 -2.73
N TRP A 485 15.67 2.73 -2.16
CA TRP A 485 16.47 2.72 -0.94
C TRP A 485 15.79 1.95 0.19
N ARG A 486 16.56 1.09 0.85
CA ARG A 486 16.09 0.38 2.04
C ARG A 486 16.42 1.19 3.29
N PRO A 487 15.47 1.43 4.20
CA PRO A 487 15.70 2.22 5.41
C PRO A 487 16.85 1.65 6.25
N THR A 488 17.79 2.52 6.64
CA THR A 488 18.83 2.21 7.63
C THR A 488 18.30 2.35 9.05
N GLY A 489 19.03 1.82 10.06
CA GLY A 489 18.60 1.87 11.43
C GLY A 489 17.32 1.07 11.72
N SER A 490 17.00 0.09 10.90
CA SER A 490 15.82 -0.76 11.00
C SER A 490 16.17 -2.16 11.53
N PRO A 491 15.19 -2.97 11.95
CA PRO A 491 15.42 -4.37 12.28
C PRO A 491 16.13 -5.17 11.17
N ALA A 492 15.90 -4.81 9.88
CA ALA A 492 16.63 -5.41 8.77
C ALA A 492 18.14 -5.14 8.84
N GLN A 493 18.56 -3.93 9.24
CA GLN A 493 19.95 -3.58 9.49
C GLN A 493 20.55 -4.45 10.61
N TRP A 494 19.78 -4.64 11.70
CA TRP A 494 20.21 -5.50 12.82
C TRP A 494 20.49 -6.93 12.36
N PHE A 495 19.55 -7.55 11.67
CA PHE A 495 19.73 -8.94 11.23
C PHE A 495 20.79 -9.10 10.15
N ALA A 496 21.06 -8.07 9.35
CA ALA A 496 22.23 -8.06 8.48
C ALA A 496 23.55 -8.02 9.27
N GLN A 497 23.60 -7.32 10.42
CA GLN A 497 24.76 -7.32 11.33
C GLN A 497 24.92 -8.68 12.05
N GLU A 498 23.77 -9.35 12.36
CA GLU A 498 23.74 -10.66 12.97
C GLU A 498 24.12 -11.81 12.02
N GLY A 499 24.36 -11.53 10.74
CA GLY A 499 24.78 -12.52 9.75
C GLY A 499 23.62 -13.25 9.04
N MET A 500 22.46 -12.61 8.90
CA MET A 500 21.30 -13.18 8.21
C MET A 500 21.10 -12.52 6.85
N ILE A 501 20.93 -13.32 5.80
CA ILE A 501 20.46 -12.85 4.49
C ILE A 501 18.97 -12.60 4.57
N GLN A 502 18.51 -11.48 3.99
CA GLN A 502 17.09 -11.15 3.92
C GLN A 502 16.68 -11.07 2.45
N VAL A 503 15.56 -11.71 2.13
CA VAL A 503 15.06 -11.83 0.76
C VAL A 503 13.60 -11.44 0.71
N ALA A 504 13.19 -10.76 -0.36
CA ALA A 504 11.80 -10.62 -0.75
C ALA A 504 11.62 -11.21 -2.15
N PHE A 505 10.49 -11.90 -2.36
CA PHE A 505 10.09 -12.44 -3.66
C PHE A 505 8.78 -11.80 -4.08
N ASP A 506 8.67 -11.55 -5.40
CA ASP A 506 7.37 -11.29 -6.01
C ASP A 506 7.06 -12.38 -7.04
N ASN A 507 5.81 -12.79 -7.08
CA ASN A 507 5.29 -13.79 -8.01
C ASN A 507 4.78 -13.13 -9.29
N ARG A 508 4.27 -13.93 -10.24
CA ARG A 508 3.75 -13.45 -11.52
C ARG A 508 2.55 -12.50 -11.40
N SER A 509 1.75 -12.61 -10.33
CA SER A 509 0.54 -11.81 -10.12
C SER A 509 0.75 -10.53 -9.30
N SER A 510 1.98 -10.21 -8.94
CA SER A 510 2.30 -9.07 -8.06
C SER A 510 2.33 -7.70 -8.77
N GLY A 511 1.92 -7.63 -10.06
CA GLY A 511 1.87 -6.39 -10.83
C GLY A 511 3.13 -6.03 -11.61
N HIS A 512 4.13 -6.93 -11.67
CA HIS A 512 5.33 -6.74 -12.51
C HIS A 512 5.07 -7.10 -13.99
N PHE A 513 4.07 -7.91 -14.26
CA PHE A 513 3.82 -8.50 -15.57
C PHE A 513 2.46 -8.11 -16.15
N GLY A 514 1.88 -7.03 -15.65
CA GLY A 514 0.59 -6.52 -16.09
C GLY A 514 -0.54 -7.53 -15.90
N LYS A 515 -1.62 -7.35 -16.64
CA LYS A 515 -2.80 -8.24 -16.61
C LYS A 515 -2.46 -9.67 -17.03
N LYS A 516 -1.44 -9.85 -17.89
CA LYS A 516 -0.99 -11.19 -18.29
C LYS A 516 -0.60 -12.04 -17.08
N GLY A 517 0.20 -11.48 -16.18
CA GLY A 517 0.60 -12.18 -14.95
C GLY A 517 -0.57 -12.40 -13.99
N LEU A 518 -1.41 -11.36 -13.82
CA LEU A 518 -2.60 -11.40 -12.98
C LEU A 518 -3.62 -12.47 -13.43
N ASN A 519 -3.88 -12.60 -14.72
CA ASN A 519 -4.88 -13.54 -15.21
C ASN A 519 -4.60 -15.02 -14.86
N TYR A 520 -3.35 -15.38 -14.52
CA TYR A 520 -3.01 -16.75 -14.10
C TYR A 520 -3.71 -17.18 -12.81
N ILE A 521 -4.01 -16.23 -11.91
CA ILE A 521 -4.64 -16.58 -10.62
C ILE A 521 -6.15 -16.75 -10.71
N PHE A 522 -6.78 -16.32 -11.81
CA PHE A 522 -8.23 -16.38 -11.93
C PHE A 522 -8.75 -17.82 -11.78
N ARG A 523 -9.66 -18.02 -10.82
CA ARG A 523 -10.25 -19.27 -10.35
C ARG A 523 -9.28 -20.23 -9.66
N GLN A 524 -8.05 -19.80 -9.35
CA GLN A 524 -7.02 -20.63 -8.69
C GLN A 524 -6.04 -19.79 -7.87
N LEU A 525 -6.59 -18.82 -7.10
CA LEU A 525 -5.85 -17.89 -6.26
C LEU A 525 -4.96 -18.61 -5.24
N GLY A 526 -3.64 -18.41 -5.32
CA GLY A 526 -2.63 -19.04 -4.47
C GLY A 526 -1.86 -20.20 -5.12
N LYS A 527 -2.33 -20.74 -6.25
CA LYS A 527 -1.65 -21.86 -6.92
C LYS A 527 -0.35 -21.44 -7.59
N TYR A 528 -0.40 -20.48 -8.48
CA TYR A 528 0.80 -20.05 -9.20
C TYR A 528 1.72 -19.20 -8.32
N GLU A 529 1.16 -18.50 -7.36
CA GLU A 529 1.94 -17.73 -6.38
C GLU A 529 2.87 -18.64 -5.57
N ILE A 530 2.36 -19.77 -5.05
CA ILE A 530 3.21 -20.70 -4.32
C ILE A 530 4.20 -21.44 -5.23
N GLU A 531 3.84 -21.77 -6.47
CA GLU A 531 4.75 -22.38 -7.44
C GLU A 531 5.92 -21.45 -7.78
N ASP A 532 5.67 -20.16 -7.95
CA ASP A 532 6.69 -19.13 -8.17
C ASP A 532 7.59 -18.96 -6.95
N PHE A 533 7.03 -18.90 -5.74
CA PHE A 533 7.82 -18.84 -4.51
C PHE A 533 8.67 -20.09 -4.31
N MET A 534 8.18 -21.27 -4.67
CA MET A 534 8.98 -22.49 -4.66
C MET A 534 10.13 -22.43 -5.69
N ALA A 535 9.90 -21.86 -6.87
CA ALA A 535 10.97 -21.64 -7.85
C ALA A 535 12.08 -20.78 -7.27
N CYS A 536 11.72 -19.65 -6.66
CA CYS A 536 12.65 -18.75 -5.98
C CYS A 536 13.37 -19.43 -4.79
N GLY A 537 12.64 -20.20 -3.97
CA GLY A 537 13.21 -20.95 -2.85
C GLY A 537 14.21 -22.03 -3.30
N ARG A 538 13.89 -22.76 -4.36
CA ARG A 538 14.82 -23.74 -4.97
C ARG A 538 16.06 -23.07 -5.55
N TRP A 539 15.88 -21.90 -6.17
CA TRP A 539 17.01 -21.12 -6.66
C TRP A 539 17.93 -20.67 -5.51
N LEU A 540 17.37 -20.20 -4.39
CA LEU A 540 18.14 -19.86 -3.19
C LEU A 540 18.92 -21.06 -2.65
N LYS A 541 18.30 -22.23 -2.53
CA LYS A 541 18.96 -23.45 -2.03
C LYS A 541 20.16 -23.87 -2.87
N ARG A 542 20.22 -23.49 -4.14
CA ARG A 542 21.37 -23.77 -5.03
C ARG A 542 22.51 -22.78 -4.89
N GLN A 543 22.31 -21.67 -4.15
CA GLN A 543 23.39 -20.70 -3.95
C GLN A 543 24.42 -21.23 -2.95
N PRO A 544 25.73 -21.13 -3.22
CA PRO A 544 26.77 -21.69 -2.35
C PRO A 544 26.80 -21.03 -0.97
N TRP A 545 26.35 -19.79 -0.87
CA TRP A 545 26.29 -18.98 0.33
C TRP A 545 24.98 -19.16 1.16
N VAL A 546 24.07 -20.03 0.76
CA VAL A 546 22.84 -20.32 1.49
C VAL A 546 22.96 -21.59 2.32
N ASP A 547 22.60 -21.52 3.60
CA ASP A 547 22.30 -22.71 4.39
C ASP A 547 20.90 -23.21 4.03
N SER A 548 20.85 -24.26 3.19
CA SER A 548 19.61 -24.80 2.65
C SER A 548 18.63 -25.35 3.71
N ASN A 549 19.10 -25.59 4.94
CA ASN A 549 18.31 -26.06 6.06
C ASN A 549 17.75 -24.91 6.90
N LYS A 550 18.15 -23.66 6.66
CA LYS A 550 17.81 -22.48 7.45
C LYS A 550 17.12 -21.40 6.61
N LEU A 551 16.09 -21.78 5.86
CA LEU A 551 15.20 -20.87 5.16
C LEU A 551 13.90 -20.70 5.98
N CYS A 552 13.62 -19.46 6.40
CA CYS A 552 12.35 -19.11 7.04
C CYS A 552 11.55 -18.18 6.13
N ILE A 553 10.32 -18.57 5.81
CA ILE A 553 9.38 -17.73 5.05
C ILE A 553 8.36 -17.12 6.00
N THR A 554 8.05 -15.83 5.83
CA THR A 554 7.13 -15.11 6.70
C THR A 554 6.28 -14.10 5.95
N GLY A 555 5.02 -13.98 6.35
CA GLY A 555 4.09 -12.99 5.85
C GLY A 555 2.84 -12.85 6.70
N GLY A 556 2.07 -11.81 6.44
CA GLY A 556 0.79 -11.56 7.11
C GLY A 556 -0.37 -11.53 6.10
N SER A 557 -1.60 -11.82 6.54
CA SER A 557 -2.78 -11.81 5.68
C SER A 557 -2.62 -12.76 4.48
N PHE A 558 -2.68 -12.28 3.25
CA PHE A 558 -2.34 -13.07 2.07
C PHE A 558 -0.93 -13.68 2.16
N GLY A 559 0.05 -12.93 2.69
CA GLY A 559 1.40 -13.46 2.92
C GLY A 559 1.45 -14.55 3.98
N GLY A 560 0.56 -14.50 4.97
CA GLY A 560 0.34 -15.58 5.93
C GLY A 560 -0.23 -16.83 5.27
N TYR A 561 -1.22 -16.67 4.38
CA TYR A 561 -1.75 -17.74 3.55
C TYR A 561 -0.65 -18.39 2.72
N MET A 562 0.18 -17.60 2.03
CA MET A 562 1.31 -18.11 1.26
C MET A 562 2.35 -18.81 2.14
N THR A 563 2.57 -18.33 3.37
CA THR A 563 3.45 -19.01 4.34
C THR A 563 2.87 -20.36 4.76
N CYS A 564 1.57 -20.46 5.02
CA CYS A 564 0.91 -21.74 5.29
C CYS A 564 1.00 -22.69 4.09
N MET A 565 0.79 -22.19 2.86
CA MET A 565 0.99 -22.96 1.62
C MET A 565 2.44 -23.42 1.46
N ALA A 566 3.41 -22.60 1.85
CA ALA A 566 4.83 -22.94 1.76
C ALA A 566 5.21 -24.10 2.69
N LEU A 567 4.63 -24.19 3.88
CA LEU A 567 4.90 -25.28 4.85
C LEU A 567 4.02 -26.52 4.61
N THR A 568 3.04 -26.45 3.69
CA THR A 568 2.16 -27.57 3.29
C THR A 568 2.43 -28.00 1.85
N TYR A 569 1.92 -27.29 0.85
CA TYR A 569 2.18 -27.57 -0.56
C TYR A 569 3.67 -27.51 -0.92
N GLY A 570 4.37 -26.49 -0.41
CA GLY A 570 5.80 -26.24 -0.66
C GLY A 570 6.75 -26.81 0.40
N ALA A 571 6.32 -27.75 1.22
CA ALA A 571 7.05 -28.27 2.39
C ALA A 571 8.45 -28.87 2.08
N ASP A 572 8.70 -29.26 0.84
CA ASP A 572 10.03 -29.75 0.43
C ASP A 572 11.05 -28.59 0.21
N VAL A 573 10.58 -27.35 0.16
CA VAL A 573 11.42 -26.18 -0.07
C VAL A 573 11.67 -25.41 1.23
N PHE A 574 10.65 -25.18 2.05
CA PHE A 574 10.71 -24.26 3.20
C PHE A 574 10.61 -25.04 4.51
N PRO A 575 11.70 -25.09 5.32
CA PRO A 575 11.70 -25.80 6.60
C PRO A 575 11.08 -25.00 7.74
N TYR A 576 11.05 -23.66 7.70
CA TYR A 576 10.53 -22.79 8.74
C TYR A 576 9.55 -21.76 8.19
N GLY A 577 8.52 -21.42 8.98
CA GLY A 577 7.58 -20.36 8.63
C GLY A 577 6.98 -19.64 9.84
N ILE A 578 6.65 -18.33 9.65
CA ILE A 578 5.83 -17.55 10.58
C ILE A 578 4.68 -16.95 9.80
N ALA A 579 3.46 -17.39 10.09
CA ALA A 579 2.24 -17.01 9.39
C ALA A 579 1.34 -16.16 10.29
N ASN A 580 1.14 -14.89 9.92
CA ASN A 580 0.36 -13.94 10.73
C ASN A 580 -1.02 -13.70 10.09
N SER A 581 -2.11 -13.76 10.90
CA SER A 581 -3.49 -13.42 10.49
C SER A 581 -3.86 -14.00 9.13
N SER A 582 -3.65 -15.33 8.97
CA SER A 582 -3.62 -16.02 7.68
C SER A 582 -5.00 -16.47 7.24
N VAL A 583 -5.34 -16.26 5.96
CA VAL A 583 -6.35 -17.08 5.28
C VAL A 583 -5.84 -18.51 5.19
N THR A 584 -6.71 -19.51 5.36
CA THR A 584 -6.39 -20.93 5.18
C THR A 584 -7.34 -21.61 4.23
N ASP A 585 -8.52 -21.03 4.04
CA ASP A 585 -9.50 -21.44 3.04
C ASP A 585 -10.29 -20.20 2.57
N TRP A 586 -10.38 -20.01 1.28
CA TRP A 586 -11.02 -18.85 0.68
C TRP A 586 -12.55 -18.82 0.91
N GLN A 587 -13.19 -19.92 1.28
CA GLN A 587 -14.60 -19.95 1.69
C GLN A 587 -14.86 -19.16 2.98
N TYR A 588 -13.83 -18.87 3.78
CA TYR A 588 -13.96 -18.13 5.03
C TYR A 588 -13.69 -16.62 4.89
N TYR A 589 -13.36 -16.17 3.67
CA TYR A 589 -13.11 -14.75 3.39
C TYR A 589 -14.31 -14.11 2.67
N ASP A 590 -14.32 -12.76 2.52
CA ASP A 590 -15.47 -12.02 2.04
C ASP A 590 -15.81 -12.27 0.56
N THR A 591 -17.02 -11.85 0.18
CA THR A 591 -17.56 -12.01 -1.18
C THR A 591 -16.79 -11.20 -2.21
N HIS A 592 -16.51 -9.90 -1.93
CA HIS A 592 -16.01 -8.98 -2.94
C HIS A 592 -14.57 -9.32 -3.36
N TYR A 593 -13.66 -9.46 -2.38
CA TYR A 593 -12.27 -9.84 -2.68
C TYR A 593 -12.18 -11.26 -3.25
N THR A 594 -12.80 -12.22 -2.57
CA THR A 594 -12.64 -13.63 -2.93
C THR A 594 -13.24 -13.94 -4.29
N GLU A 595 -14.50 -13.51 -4.54
CA GLU A 595 -15.20 -13.83 -5.77
C GLU A 595 -14.64 -13.11 -6.99
N ARG A 596 -13.95 -11.97 -6.80
CA ARG A 596 -13.18 -11.30 -7.85
C ARG A 596 -12.20 -12.27 -8.52
N PHE A 597 -11.48 -13.02 -7.72
CA PHE A 597 -10.43 -13.92 -8.20
C PHE A 597 -10.88 -15.36 -8.36
N MET A 598 -11.88 -15.80 -7.61
CA MET A 598 -12.28 -17.20 -7.50
C MET A 598 -13.67 -17.51 -8.07
N ASN A 599 -14.51 -16.51 -8.36
CA ASN A 599 -15.96 -16.66 -8.48
C ASN A 599 -16.57 -17.25 -7.18
N THR A 600 -17.85 -17.63 -7.17
CA THR A 600 -18.46 -18.26 -5.99
C THR A 600 -17.95 -19.68 -5.76
N PRO A 601 -18.01 -20.23 -4.53
CA PRO A 601 -17.70 -21.63 -4.27
C PRO A 601 -18.55 -22.62 -5.10
N GLN A 602 -19.79 -22.24 -5.41
CA GLN A 602 -20.71 -23.03 -6.23
C GLN A 602 -20.26 -23.07 -7.71
N ASP A 603 -19.74 -21.96 -8.23
CA ASP A 603 -19.24 -21.87 -9.61
C ASP A 603 -17.85 -22.48 -9.79
N ASN A 604 -17.06 -22.62 -8.72
CA ASN A 604 -15.66 -23.03 -8.78
C ASN A 604 -15.23 -23.96 -7.61
N PRO A 605 -15.94 -25.04 -7.30
CA PRO A 605 -15.65 -25.89 -6.14
C PRO A 605 -14.24 -26.49 -6.17
N GLU A 606 -13.75 -26.91 -7.33
CA GLU A 606 -12.39 -27.46 -7.46
C GLU A 606 -11.31 -26.41 -7.26
N GLY A 607 -11.51 -25.17 -7.70
CA GLY A 607 -10.59 -24.07 -7.44
C GLY A 607 -10.42 -23.81 -5.95
N TYR A 608 -11.51 -23.68 -5.21
CA TYR A 608 -11.50 -23.51 -3.75
C TYR A 608 -10.80 -24.67 -3.04
N LYS A 609 -11.12 -25.92 -3.39
CA LYS A 609 -10.47 -27.09 -2.82
C LYS A 609 -8.97 -27.12 -3.10
N ASN A 610 -8.56 -26.85 -4.33
CA ASN A 610 -7.16 -26.95 -4.75
C ASN A 610 -6.28 -25.80 -4.28
N THR A 611 -6.85 -24.73 -3.76
CA THR A 611 -6.14 -23.59 -3.19
C THR A 611 -6.28 -23.47 -1.67
N SER A 612 -7.05 -24.35 -1.03
CA SER A 612 -7.14 -24.45 0.42
C SER A 612 -5.88 -25.07 1.03
N VAL A 613 -5.31 -24.41 2.04
CA VAL A 613 -4.20 -24.93 2.87
C VAL A 613 -4.59 -26.28 3.48
N LEU A 614 -5.87 -26.43 3.84
CA LEU A 614 -6.41 -27.62 4.48
C LEU A 614 -6.28 -28.87 3.59
N THR A 615 -6.31 -28.69 2.28
CA THR A 615 -6.12 -29.78 1.31
C THR A 615 -4.73 -30.41 1.40
N TYR A 616 -3.74 -29.61 1.74
CA TYR A 616 -2.34 -30.03 1.76
C TYR A 616 -1.78 -30.22 3.18
N ALA A 617 -2.60 -30.16 4.22
CA ALA A 617 -2.18 -30.29 5.62
C ALA A 617 -1.42 -31.62 5.89
N ASN A 618 -1.75 -32.71 5.17
CA ASN A 618 -1.04 -33.99 5.27
C ASN A 618 0.43 -33.92 4.80
N LYS A 619 0.76 -32.98 3.92
CA LYS A 619 2.14 -32.75 3.43
C LYS A 619 2.96 -31.87 4.36
N TYR A 620 2.35 -31.26 5.38
CA TYR A 620 3.04 -30.36 6.32
C TYR A 620 4.31 -30.98 6.88
N LYS A 621 5.41 -30.22 6.76
CA LYS A 621 6.74 -30.55 7.30
C LYS A 621 7.39 -29.28 7.84
N GLY A 622 8.44 -29.45 8.66
CA GLY A 622 9.17 -28.33 9.24
C GLY A 622 8.48 -27.74 10.47
N LEU A 623 8.72 -26.49 10.77
CA LEU A 623 8.14 -25.80 11.91
C LEU A 623 7.43 -24.53 11.46
N LEU A 624 6.12 -24.45 11.66
CA LEU A 624 5.29 -23.29 11.43
C LEU A 624 4.88 -22.68 12.76
N ARG A 625 5.11 -21.37 12.92
CA ARG A 625 4.47 -20.56 13.95
C ARG A 625 3.27 -19.84 13.33
N ILE A 626 2.08 -20.12 13.86
CA ILE A 626 0.82 -19.47 13.51
C ILE A 626 0.59 -18.34 14.52
N VAL A 627 0.25 -17.15 14.06
CA VAL A 627 0.00 -15.97 14.91
C VAL A 627 -1.33 -15.35 14.52
N HIS A 628 -2.24 -15.08 15.48
CA HIS A 628 -3.54 -14.48 15.17
C HIS A 628 -4.07 -13.61 16.30
N GLY A 629 -4.78 -12.53 15.96
CA GLY A 629 -5.57 -11.71 16.88
C GLY A 629 -6.96 -12.31 17.12
N THR A 630 -7.44 -12.36 18.37
CA THR A 630 -8.74 -12.98 18.65
C THR A 630 -9.92 -12.17 18.11
N SER A 631 -9.73 -10.87 17.90
CA SER A 631 -10.76 -9.95 17.43
C SER A 631 -10.53 -9.50 15.99
N ASP A 632 -9.81 -10.32 15.19
CA ASP A 632 -9.60 -10.07 13.76
C ASP A 632 -10.96 -10.08 13.03
N ASP A 633 -11.36 -8.90 12.58
CA ASP A 633 -12.63 -8.65 11.90
C ASP A 633 -12.52 -8.71 10.37
N ASN A 634 -11.31 -8.94 9.86
CA ASN A 634 -11.01 -9.08 8.44
C ASN A 634 -10.79 -10.57 8.10
N VAL A 635 -9.65 -11.12 8.49
CA VAL A 635 -9.40 -12.56 8.39
C VAL A 635 -9.74 -13.21 9.73
N HIS A 636 -10.94 -13.71 9.86
CA HIS A 636 -11.42 -14.27 11.14
C HIS A 636 -10.48 -15.37 11.65
N MET A 637 -10.23 -15.37 12.97
CA MET A 637 -9.42 -16.38 13.66
C MET A 637 -9.88 -17.82 13.36
N GLN A 638 -11.12 -18.01 12.91
CA GLN A 638 -11.63 -19.27 12.38
C GLN A 638 -10.68 -19.95 11.41
N ASN A 639 -10.04 -19.18 10.51
CA ASN A 639 -9.05 -19.69 9.56
C ASN A 639 -7.92 -20.46 10.26
N SER A 640 -7.30 -19.83 11.27
CA SER A 640 -6.23 -20.49 12.06
C SER A 640 -6.73 -21.68 12.84
N LEU A 641 -7.89 -21.56 13.50
CA LEU A 641 -8.44 -22.64 14.35
C LEU A 641 -8.76 -23.90 13.56
N VAL A 642 -9.35 -23.77 12.36
CA VAL A 642 -9.66 -24.93 11.52
C VAL A 642 -8.37 -25.61 11.02
N PHE A 643 -7.33 -24.84 10.69
CA PHE A 643 -6.05 -25.41 10.28
C PHE A 643 -5.32 -26.09 11.45
N ILE A 644 -5.30 -25.44 12.64
CA ILE A 644 -4.74 -26.02 13.86
C ILE A 644 -5.41 -27.35 14.19
N ASN A 645 -6.75 -27.39 14.24
CA ASN A 645 -7.50 -28.63 14.49
C ASN A 645 -7.08 -29.75 13.55
N LYS A 646 -6.91 -29.43 12.25
CA LYS A 646 -6.49 -30.44 11.27
C LYS A 646 -5.04 -30.92 11.49
N LEU A 647 -4.13 -30.05 11.92
CA LEU A 647 -2.75 -30.42 12.25
C LEU A 647 -2.69 -31.27 13.52
N GLU A 648 -3.51 -30.98 14.54
CA GLU A 648 -3.63 -31.74 15.78
C GLU A 648 -4.14 -33.16 15.53
N ASP A 649 -5.22 -33.31 14.73
CA ASP A 649 -5.75 -34.61 14.31
C ASP A 649 -4.68 -35.47 13.60
N MET A 650 -3.76 -34.84 12.90
CA MET A 650 -2.63 -35.49 12.21
C MET A 650 -1.39 -35.64 13.09
N LYS A 651 -1.45 -35.22 14.37
CA LYS A 651 -0.33 -35.24 15.33
C LYS A 651 0.91 -34.50 14.80
N LYS A 652 0.70 -33.38 14.12
CA LYS A 652 1.77 -32.51 13.60
C LYS A 652 2.17 -31.50 14.67
N HIS A 653 3.47 -31.24 14.80
CA HIS A 653 3.97 -30.19 15.68
C HIS A 653 3.98 -28.83 15.00
N PHE A 654 3.50 -27.80 15.69
CA PHE A 654 3.51 -26.39 15.29
C PHE A 654 3.56 -25.51 16.54
N GLU A 655 3.83 -24.22 16.36
CA GLU A 655 3.72 -23.23 17.44
C GLU A 655 2.50 -22.31 17.16
N PHE A 656 1.78 -21.91 18.21
CA PHE A 656 0.66 -21.00 18.10
C PHE A 656 0.80 -19.84 19.09
N MET A 657 0.70 -18.60 18.60
CA MET A 657 0.72 -17.38 19.41
C MET A 657 -0.56 -16.59 19.21
N LEU A 658 -1.33 -16.46 20.25
CA LEU A 658 -2.61 -15.78 20.28
C LEU A 658 -2.47 -14.38 20.88
N TYR A 659 -3.12 -13.37 20.26
CA TYR A 659 -3.16 -11.99 20.76
C TYR A 659 -4.60 -11.59 21.12
N PRO A 660 -4.99 -11.69 22.41
CA PRO A 660 -6.34 -11.36 22.86
C PRO A 660 -6.70 -9.90 22.56
N GLY A 661 -7.87 -9.68 21.95
CA GLY A 661 -8.40 -8.35 21.62
C GLY A 661 -7.75 -7.65 20.43
N GLU A 662 -6.66 -8.20 19.86
CA GLU A 662 -6.05 -7.63 18.65
C GLU A 662 -6.86 -8.00 17.39
N ARG A 663 -6.89 -7.05 16.44
CA ARG A 663 -7.54 -7.19 15.13
C ARG A 663 -6.56 -7.71 14.08
N HIS A 664 -6.76 -7.38 12.82
CA HIS A 664 -5.93 -7.83 11.69
C HIS A 664 -4.46 -7.34 11.76
N GLY A 665 -4.18 -6.30 12.54
CA GLY A 665 -2.84 -5.81 12.90
C GLY A 665 -2.70 -5.65 14.40
N PHE A 666 -1.49 -5.85 14.93
CA PHE A 666 -1.20 -5.72 16.36
C PHE A 666 -0.56 -4.37 16.65
N ILE A 667 -1.07 -3.65 17.64
CA ILE A 667 -0.64 -2.30 17.99
C ILE A 667 -0.04 -2.21 19.40
N GLY A 668 0.66 -1.11 19.69
CA GLY A 668 1.23 -0.84 21.01
C GLY A 668 2.13 -1.95 21.52
N ALA A 669 2.00 -2.29 22.79
CA ALA A 669 2.82 -3.29 23.48
C ALA A 669 2.69 -4.70 22.86
N LYS A 670 1.49 -5.09 22.40
CA LYS A 670 1.27 -6.40 21.77
C LYS A 670 1.94 -6.48 20.40
N GLY A 671 1.97 -5.38 19.64
CA GLY A 671 2.73 -5.30 18.39
C GLY A 671 4.24 -5.43 18.61
N VAL A 672 4.78 -4.82 19.68
CA VAL A 672 6.19 -5.00 20.09
C VAL A 672 6.46 -6.44 20.49
N HIS A 673 5.62 -7.02 21.35
CA HIS A 673 5.74 -8.40 21.79
C HIS A 673 5.73 -9.39 20.61
N SER A 674 4.81 -9.23 19.67
CA SER A 674 4.73 -10.09 18.48
C SER A 674 6.02 -10.06 17.66
N ARG A 675 6.58 -8.87 17.45
CA ARG A 675 7.87 -8.72 16.75
C ARG A 675 9.02 -9.40 17.50
N TYR A 676 9.08 -9.24 18.83
CA TYR A 676 10.15 -9.83 19.63
C TYR A 676 10.04 -11.36 19.70
N GLU A 677 8.83 -11.91 19.74
CA GLU A 677 8.62 -13.36 19.62
C GLU A 677 9.05 -13.88 18.23
N ALA A 678 8.82 -13.13 17.14
CA ALA A 678 9.36 -13.48 15.83
C ALA A 678 10.91 -13.43 15.83
N TYR A 679 11.52 -12.42 16.46
CA TYR A 679 12.99 -12.34 16.58
C TYR A 679 13.56 -13.50 17.41
N LYS A 680 12.88 -13.90 18.50
CA LYS A 680 13.25 -15.08 19.28
C LYS A 680 13.26 -16.36 18.43
N PHE A 681 12.26 -16.52 17.55
CA PHE A 681 12.23 -17.62 16.59
C PHE A 681 13.44 -17.57 15.65
N TYR A 682 13.82 -16.39 15.11
CA TYR A 682 15.00 -16.25 14.25
C TYR A 682 16.30 -16.57 14.99
N TYR A 683 16.46 -16.10 16.23
CA TYR A 683 17.63 -16.42 17.03
C TYR A 683 17.73 -17.91 17.34
N GLN A 684 16.63 -18.55 17.67
CA GLN A 684 16.58 -19.96 18.06
C GLN A 684 16.82 -20.90 16.88
N TYR A 685 16.14 -20.70 15.76
CA TYR A 685 16.09 -21.69 14.67
C TYR A 685 16.97 -21.33 13.46
N LEU A 686 17.27 -20.06 13.25
CA LEU A 686 18.09 -19.62 12.10
C LEU A 686 19.51 -19.31 12.53
N LEU A 687 19.67 -18.47 13.55
CA LEU A 687 20.99 -18.01 14.01
C LEU A 687 21.63 -18.99 15.02
N GLU A 688 20.85 -19.84 15.67
CA GLU A 688 21.28 -20.83 16.69
C GLU A 688 22.14 -20.21 17.79
N LYS A 689 21.68 -19.06 18.30
CA LYS A 689 22.34 -18.33 19.37
C LYS A 689 21.33 -17.65 20.29
N PRO A 690 21.71 -17.31 21.55
CA PRO A 690 20.82 -16.61 22.46
C PRO A 690 20.37 -15.26 21.89
N MET A 691 19.09 -14.96 21.99
CA MET A 691 18.58 -13.62 21.72
C MET A 691 19.10 -12.64 22.77
N PRO A 692 19.60 -11.45 22.41
CA PRO A 692 20.06 -10.45 23.38
C PRO A 692 18.97 -10.09 24.42
N ALA A 693 19.33 -10.10 25.70
CA ALA A 693 18.42 -9.80 26.81
C ALA A 693 17.79 -8.39 26.70
N ALA A 694 18.47 -7.47 26.01
CA ALA A 694 18.00 -6.11 25.78
C ALA A 694 16.62 -6.02 25.11
N PHE A 695 16.21 -7.02 24.31
CA PHE A 695 14.85 -7.05 23.71
C PHE A 695 13.74 -7.14 24.75
N TRP A 696 13.98 -7.80 25.89
CA TRP A 696 13.00 -8.01 26.96
C TRP A 696 13.20 -7.09 28.17
N ALA A 697 14.21 -6.22 28.13
CA ALA A 697 14.45 -5.28 29.20
C ALA A 697 13.31 -4.24 29.26
N PRO A 698 12.77 -3.93 30.45
CA PRO A 698 11.78 -2.86 30.58
C PRO A 698 12.34 -1.54 30.06
N ASP A 699 11.53 -0.76 29.37
CA ASP A 699 11.92 0.59 29.00
C ASP A 699 12.15 1.42 30.26
N SER A 700 13.32 2.04 30.36
CA SER A 700 13.68 2.88 31.50
C SER A 700 12.73 4.06 31.72
N ALA A 701 11.87 4.38 30.74
CA ALA A 701 10.83 5.39 30.81
C ALA A 701 9.50 4.94 31.45
N GLN A 702 9.33 3.64 31.75
CA GLN A 702 8.11 3.11 32.42
C GLN A 702 8.26 2.99 33.95
N LYS A 703 9.25 3.62 34.57
CA LYS A 703 9.30 3.78 36.03
C LYS A 703 8.43 4.99 36.44
N GLY A 704 7.11 4.79 36.40
CA GLY A 704 6.19 5.84 36.83
C GLY A 704 4.72 5.44 36.61
N PHE A 705 4.29 4.34 37.25
CA PHE A 705 2.89 4.11 37.60
C PHE A 705 2.86 3.47 38.97
#